data_939bf659b9db039a168ad3af470ba369
#
_entry.id   939bf659b9db039a168ad3af470ba369
#
_cell.length_a   1.000
_cell.length_b   1.000
_cell.length_c   1.000
_cell.angle_alpha   90.00
_cell.angle_beta   90.00
_cell.angle_gamma   90.00
#
_symmetry.space_group_name_H-M   'P 1'
#
loop_
_entity.id
_entity.type
_entity.pdbx_description
1 polymer ?
#
loop_
_entity_poly.entity_id
_entity_poly.type
_entity_poly.pdbx_seq_one_letter_code
_entity_poly.pdbx_strand_id
1 'polypeptide(L)'
;MKRLLLLNACLTLVCAGVFAQPKLNENNIPEVVKAMTAEEKALFVVGIQQNAEPYRGKYLPGTGGVTYPIPRLGIPSIVMMDGPVGIRLNDNETTCFPTGLLTAASWDRSVARRIGEGIGEESLDMGNDVILAPGMNILRNPLNGRNFEYFSEDPVLSGFIASAFIDGVQSKGVGTSAKHFAANNQETNRLDADSRLDTRTLREIYTKAFELCVQHSQPWTVMASYNYLNGTYTQESRELLTGILRNDFGFRGLVVTDWTGRRNTPKQINAGSDLLMGGSPSQTAHILQSLENGTLKMEDLDRACTKLLELIVKTPSFKGNRPSLKPDLAASAKVARETATEGMVLLKNNGALPAKPARAALFGVHSYCMIQGGNGAAWVHSPYIVSPAEGLKNAGFKLDQSLEKLYTGYAAFISEDLKYNHKVNVHVGDAQKPELEITPELIKNTALNNDIAFVTLGRISGEARDRILKRDFLFQENEIKLLETVCEEYHAAGKKVVVLLNICGPVETASWSDLPDAILCTWLPGEEGGNAIADVLTGKVNPSGRLPMTFPLDYFDAKGADNFPYQFVSNKANESAVHPERRGLPLKDIAYTDYSEGIYVGYRYFCTNSKPVSYPFGFGLSYTTFGYSKASVKVKGQNVIASVTVTNTGAAAGKEAVGFYVHAPLGSFSDKPSVELKEFGKTRLLQPGESQTLTFSVPVRQLASFNSEKSRWETAKGSYTAFFGADATNPEAEATFKVASARNYSATRACEPQIGAN
;
A
#
# COMPACT_ATOMS: atom_id res chain seq x y z
N MET A 1 -59.10 -44.89 67.15
CA MET A 1 -58.79 -45.63 65.97
C MET A 1 -58.72 -44.68 64.76
N LYS A 2 -57.61 -44.13 64.47
CA LYS A 2 -57.33 -43.44 63.19
C LYS A 2 -55.89 -43.54 62.91
N ARG A 3 -55.47 -44.30 61.88
CA ARG A 3 -54.11 -44.45 61.37
C ARG A 3 -53.76 -43.15 60.64
N LEU A 4 -52.70 -42.53 61.09
CA LEU A 4 -51.99 -41.47 60.35
C LEU A 4 -50.94 -42.10 59.43
N LEU A 5 -51.11 -41.90 58.12
CA LEU A 5 -50.13 -42.19 57.10
C LEU A 5 -49.19 -40.99 57.00
N LEU A 6 -47.91 -41.15 57.33
CA LEU A 6 -46.85 -40.21 57.02
C LEU A 6 -46.36 -40.43 55.57
N LEU A 7 -46.56 -39.44 54.69
CA LEU A 7 -45.98 -39.38 53.37
C LEU A 7 -44.63 -38.66 53.50
N ASN A 8 -43.51 -39.38 53.38
CA ASN A 8 -42.17 -38.80 53.24
C ASN A 8 -42.01 -38.34 51.79
N ALA A 9 -42.07 -37.03 51.54
CA ALA A 9 -41.68 -36.43 50.31
C ALA A 9 -40.15 -36.17 50.32
N CYS A 10 -39.37 -37.02 49.66
CA CYS A 10 -37.96 -36.74 49.35
C CYS A 10 -37.89 -35.59 48.34
N LEU A 11 -37.61 -34.39 48.81
CA LEU A 11 -37.19 -33.26 47.94
C LEU A 11 -35.75 -33.52 47.54
N THR A 12 -35.51 -34.07 46.35
CA THR A 12 -34.21 -34.04 45.71
C THR A 12 -33.96 -32.61 45.25
N LEU A 13 -33.20 -31.84 46.04
CA LEU A 13 -32.57 -30.59 45.59
C LEU A 13 -31.57 -30.95 44.49
N VAL A 14 -31.95 -30.76 43.23
CA VAL A 14 -31.00 -30.66 42.12
C VAL A 14 -30.30 -29.32 42.31
N CYS A 15 -29.17 -29.31 43.03
CA CYS A 15 -28.22 -28.23 42.96
C CYS A 15 -27.67 -28.22 41.55
N ALA A 16 -28.34 -27.51 40.62
CA ALA A 16 -27.69 -27.07 39.41
C ALA A 16 -26.56 -26.13 39.85
N GLY A 17 -25.36 -26.64 39.92
CA GLY A 17 -24.16 -25.85 40.16
C GLY A 17 -24.13 -24.77 39.05
N VAL A 18 -24.35 -23.54 39.43
CA VAL A 18 -24.10 -22.40 38.58
C VAL A 18 -22.60 -22.35 38.40
N PHE A 19 -22.07 -23.14 37.48
CA PHE A 19 -20.67 -22.96 37.05
C PHE A 19 -20.54 -21.53 36.52
N ALA A 20 -19.70 -20.73 37.18
CA ALA A 20 -19.41 -19.38 36.73
C ALA A 20 -18.97 -19.46 35.27
N GLN A 21 -19.65 -18.71 34.41
CA GLN A 21 -19.31 -18.70 32.98
C GLN A 21 -17.84 -18.25 32.80
N PRO A 22 -17.08 -18.89 31.90
CA PRO A 22 -15.69 -18.53 31.71
C PRO A 22 -15.61 -17.07 31.21
N LYS A 23 -14.74 -16.27 31.82
CA LYS A 23 -14.39 -14.94 31.30
C LYS A 23 -13.14 -15.06 30.48
N LEU A 24 -13.12 -14.42 29.28
CA LEU A 24 -11.99 -14.47 28.34
C LEU A 24 -10.69 -14.04 29.00
N ASN A 25 -9.66 -14.83 28.79
CA ASN A 25 -8.27 -14.50 29.02
C ASN A 25 -7.39 -15.25 27.99
N GLU A 26 -6.09 -14.99 28.00
CA GLU A 26 -5.15 -15.55 27.00
C GLU A 26 -5.07 -17.10 27.00
N ASN A 27 -5.47 -17.78 28.10
CA ASN A 27 -5.26 -19.22 28.29
C ASN A 27 -6.56 -20.05 28.19
N ASN A 28 -7.75 -19.42 28.02
CA ASN A 28 -9.03 -20.14 28.07
C ASN A 28 -9.92 -19.93 26.83
N ILE A 29 -9.31 -19.61 25.69
CA ILE A 29 -10.06 -19.39 24.44
C ILE A 29 -10.94 -20.59 24.05
N PRO A 30 -10.46 -21.86 24.12
CA PRO A 30 -11.29 -23.03 23.79
C PRO A 30 -12.54 -23.16 24.67
N GLU A 31 -12.41 -22.89 25.97
CA GLU A 31 -13.53 -22.93 26.93
C GLU A 31 -14.54 -21.83 26.64
N VAL A 32 -14.08 -20.64 26.28
CA VAL A 32 -14.92 -19.51 25.91
C VAL A 32 -15.70 -19.82 24.63
N VAL A 33 -15.04 -20.33 23.57
CA VAL A 33 -15.71 -20.74 22.31
C VAL A 33 -16.78 -21.78 22.57
N LYS A 34 -16.50 -22.78 23.44
CA LYS A 34 -17.47 -23.81 23.84
C LYS A 34 -18.67 -23.24 24.61
N ALA A 35 -18.46 -22.15 25.37
CA ALA A 35 -19.51 -21.50 26.15
C ALA A 35 -20.40 -20.55 25.33
N MET A 36 -20.00 -20.18 24.09
CA MET A 36 -20.79 -19.37 23.18
C MET A 36 -21.95 -20.18 22.59
N THR A 37 -23.13 -19.55 22.48
CA THR A 37 -24.26 -20.13 21.72
C THR A 37 -24.03 -20.01 20.21
N ALA A 38 -24.78 -20.73 19.40
CA ALA A 38 -24.72 -20.63 17.94
C ALA A 38 -25.03 -19.20 17.45
N GLU A 39 -26.01 -18.54 18.06
CA GLU A 39 -26.41 -17.16 17.76
C GLU A 39 -25.27 -16.18 18.10
N GLU A 40 -24.62 -16.35 19.26
CA GLU A 40 -23.48 -15.52 19.64
C GLU A 40 -22.30 -15.70 18.69
N LYS A 41 -21.98 -16.94 18.30
CA LYS A 41 -20.93 -17.21 17.32
C LYS A 41 -21.24 -16.57 15.97
N ALA A 42 -22.49 -16.70 15.50
CA ALA A 42 -22.93 -16.12 14.24
C ALA A 42 -22.89 -14.60 14.25
N LEU A 43 -23.27 -13.95 15.36
CA LEU A 43 -23.12 -12.50 15.54
C LEU A 43 -21.65 -12.08 15.64
N PHE A 44 -20.84 -12.83 16.36
CA PHE A 44 -19.47 -12.47 16.70
C PHE A 44 -18.55 -12.39 15.48
N VAL A 45 -18.72 -13.29 14.50
CA VAL A 45 -17.92 -13.29 13.25
C VAL A 45 -18.43 -12.31 12.19
N VAL A 46 -19.54 -11.61 12.45
CA VAL A 46 -20.09 -10.60 11.55
C VAL A 46 -19.81 -9.22 12.13
N GLY A 47 -19.03 -8.40 11.42
CA GLY A 47 -18.70 -7.05 11.85
C GLY A 47 -19.90 -6.10 11.84
N ILE A 48 -19.72 -4.94 12.44
CA ILE A 48 -20.75 -3.89 12.53
C ILE A 48 -20.17 -2.60 11.97
N GLN A 49 -20.92 -1.95 11.08
CA GLN A 49 -20.61 -0.58 10.67
C GLN A 49 -20.89 0.41 11.80
N GLN A 50 -20.05 1.43 11.99
CA GLN A 50 -20.18 2.41 13.07
C GLN A 50 -21.57 3.08 13.15
N ASN A 51 -22.23 3.26 12.02
CA ASN A 51 -23.54 3.91 11.93
C ASN A 51 -24.72 2.96 12.08
N ALA A 52 -24.49 1.65 12.29
CA ALA A 52 -25.53 0.68 12.50
C ALA A 52 -26.08 0.73 13.94
N GLU A 53 -27.41 0.61 14.09
CA GLU A 53 -28.02 0.47 15.43
C GLU A 53 -27.63 -0.90 16.05
N PRO A 54 -27.43 -0.98 17.37
CA PRO A 54 -27.55 0.08 18.40
C PRO A 54 -26.23 0.83 18.69
N TYR A 55 -25.27 0.80 17.77
CA TYR A 55 -23.89 1.30 17.99
C TYR A 55 -23.66 2.72 17.46
N ARG A 56 -24.64 3.30 16.78
CA ARG A 56 -24.56 4.68 16.28
C ARG A 56 -24.17 5.66 17.38
N GLY A 57 -23.15 6.47 17.12
CA GLY A 57 -22.65 7.49 18.05
C GLY A 57 -21.84 6.97 19.24
N LYS A 58 -21.55 5.65 19.31
CA LYS A 58 -20.70 5.08 20.37
C LYS A 58 -19.21 5.11 20.05
N TYR A 59 -18.85 5.29 18.79
CA TYR A 59 -17.48 5.31 18.29
C TYR A 59 -17.20 6.60 17.54
N LEU A 60 -15.92 6.92 17.34
CA LEU A 60 -15.51 8.13 16.62
C LEU A 60 -16.03 8.11 15.18
N PRO A 61 -16.56 9.25 14.67
CA PRO A 61 -16.96 9.37 13.29
C PRO A 61 -15.79 9.10 12.34
N GLY A 62 -15.98 8.22 11.36
CA GLY A 62 -14.92 7.75 10.46
C GLY A 62 -14.36 6.38 10.81
N THR A 63 -14.68 5.82 12.00
CA THR A 63 -14.34 4.43 12.35
C THR A 63 -14.82 3.48 11.24
N GLY A 64 -13.93 2.62 10.74
CA GLY A 64 -14.24 1.68 9.66
C GLY A 64 -15.27 0.62 10.07
N GLY A 65 -15.10 0.04 11.25
CA GLY A 65 -16.04 -0.93 11.81
C GLY A 65 -15.61 -1.46 13.17
N VAL A 66 -16.53 -2.21 13.79
CA VAL A 66 -16.35 -2.78 15.12
C VAL A 66 -16.90 -4.21 15.18
N THR A 67 -16.55 -4.97 16.22
CA THR A 67 -17.09 -6.32 16.45
C THR A 67 -18.18 -6.33 17.52
N TYR A 68 -19.03 -7.37 17.54
CA TYR A 68 -20.00 -7.58 18.60
C TYR A 68 -19.33 -7.94 19.92
N PRO A 69 -19.61 -7.25 21.02
CA PRO A 69 -19.17 -7.65 22.35
C PRO A 69 -20.03 -8.80 22.89
N ILE A 70 -19.45 -9.66 23.74
CA ILE A 70 -20.20 -10.66 24.53
C ILE A 70 -19.86 -10.47 26.01
N PRO A 71 -20.53 -9.51 26.70
CA PRO A 71 -20.16 -9.10 28.06
C PRO A 71 -20.22 -10.24 29.09
N ARG A 72 -21.15 -11.20 28.93
CA ARG A 72 -21.24 -12.36 29.81
C ARG A 72 -20.00 -13.24 29.80
N LEU A 73 -19.24 -13.23 28.68
CA LEU A 73 -17.97 -13.95 28.52
C LEU A 73 -16.74 -13.04 28.65
N GLY A 74 -16.92 -11.76 28.99
CA GLY A 74 -15.82 -10.81 29.12
C GLY A 74 -15.17 -10.42 27.78
N ILE A 75 -15.91 -10.55 26.68
CA ILE A 75 -15.43 -10.22 25.33
C ILE A 75 -15.82 -8.77 24.99
N PRO A 76 -14.84 -7.86 24.81
CA PRO A 76 -15.11 -6.49 24.38
C PRO A 76 -15.37 -6.43 22.88
N SER A 77 -15.95 -5.30 22.42
CA SER A 77 -15.86 -4.90 21.02
C SER A 77 -14.45 -4.39 20.71
N ILE A 78 -13.94 -4.69 19.53
CA ILE A 78 -12.70 -4.10 19.02
C ILE A 78 -13.02 -3.12 17.90
N VAL A 79 -12.14 -2.13 17.73
CA VAL A 79 -12.27 -1.01 16.80
C VAL A 79 -11.27 -1.16 15.67
N MET A 80 -11.75 -1.02 14.44
CA MET A 80 -10.92 -1.02 13.23
C MET A 80 -11.06 0.30 12.50
N MET A 81 -9.94 0.96 12.17
CA MET A 81 -9.92 2.24 11.46
C MET A 81 -9.08 2.14 10.20
N ASP A 82 -9.51 2.83 9.13
CA ASP A 82 -8.67 3.02 7.96
C ASP A 82 -7.45 3.88 8.27
N GLY A 83 -6.34 3.66 7.56
CA GLY A 83 -5.15 4.46 7.83
C GLY A 83 -3.86 4.05 7.14
N PRO A 84 -3.82 3.88 5.79
CA PRO A 84 -2.56 3.57 5.11
C PRO A 84 -1.55 4.73 5.11
N VAL A 85 -2.00 5.96 5.36
CA VAL A 85 -1.16 7.17 5.41
C VAL A 85 -1.41 8.04 6.66
N GLY A 86 -2.05 7.49 7.68
CA GLY A 86 -2.53 8.14 8.90
C GLY A 86 -3.95 7.72 9.19
N ILE A 87 -4.44 7.90 10.40
CA ILE A 87 -5.77 7.43 10.81
C ILE A 87 -6.85 8.24 10.12
N ARG A 88 -7.79 7.57 9.44
CA ARG A 88 -8.94 8.21 8.82
C ARG A 88 -10.07 8.40 9.83
N LEU A 89 -10.28 9.64 10.25
CA LEU A 89 -11.43 10.07 11.05
C LEU A 89 -12.11 11.28 10.41
N ASN A 90 -13.42 11.47 10.63
CA ASN A 90 -14.14 12.56 9.99
C ASN A 90 -13.99 13.87 10.77
N ASP A 91 -14.07 13.81 12.11
CA ASP A 91 -14.17 14.97 12.97
C ASP A 91 -12.93 15.17 13.88
N ASN A 92 -12.05 14.18 13.93
CA ASN A 92 -10.82 14.24 14.72
C ASN A 92 -9.62 14.41 13.80
N GLU A 93 -8.75 15.36 14.18
CA GLU A 93 -7.49 15.59 13.49
C GLU A 93 -6.48 14.49 13.85
N THR A 94 -5.77 14.01 12.82
CA THR A 94 -4.67 13.04 12.90
C THR A 94 -3.62 13.41 11.88
N THR A 95 -2.41 12.90 12.04
CA THR A 95 -1.30 13.24 11.15
C THR A 95 -1.43 12.53 9.80
N CYS A 96 -1.29 13.28 8.71
CA CYS A 96 -1.08 12.72 7.38
C CYS A 96 0.41 12.49 7.14
N PHE A 97 0.82 11.23 7.22
CA PHE A 97 2.17 10.78 6.91
C PHE A 97 2.38 10.66 5.39
N PRO A 98 3.64 10.54 4.92
CA PRO A 98 3.94 10.24 3.53
C PRO A 98 3.26 8.95 3.05
N THR A 99 2.82 8.96 1.79
CA THR A 99 2.12 7.82 1.19
C THR A 99 3.01 6.59 1.03
N GLY A 100 2.40 5.41 0.82
CA GLY A 100 3.12 4.15 0.64
C GLY A 100 4.14 4.21 -0.50
N LEU A 101 3.77 4.83 -1.62
CA LEU A 101 4.64 5.00 -2.78
C LEU A 101 5.91 5.81 -2.44
N LEU A 102 5.75 6.94 -1.72
CA LEU A 102 6.88 7.73 -1.24
C LEU A 102 7.71 6.96 -0.21
N THR A 103 7.05 6.26 0.71
CA THR A 103 7.72 5.42 1.72
C THR A 103 8.60 4.36 1.05
N ALA A 104 8.10 3.68 0.02
CA ALA A 104 8.87 2.71 -0.74
C ALA A 104 10.03 3.35 -1.53
N ALA A 105 9.82 4.57 -2.06
CA ALA A 105 10.86 5.32 -2.74
C ALA A 105 12.05 5.68 -1.82
N SER A 106 11.90 5.59 -0.50
CA SER A 106 13.03 5.73 0.42
C SER A 106 14.04 4.57 0.34
N TRP A 107 13.63 3.39 -0.09
CA TRP A 107 14.41 2.14 -0.03
C TRP A 107 15.01 1.88 1.35
N ASP A 108 14.32 2.33 2.39
CA ASP A 108 14.78 2.26 3.79
C ASP A 108 13.69 1.73 4.71
N ARG A 109 13.88 0.54 5.24
CA ARG A 109 12.97 -0.11 6.18
C ARG A 109 12.77 0.71 7.46
N SER A 110 13.78 1.49 7.87
CA SER A 110 13.67 2.32 9.07
C SER A 110 12.67 3.46 8.90
N VAL A 111 12.54 4.00 7.69
CA VAL A 111 11.54 5.01 7.32
C VAL A 111 10.12 4.45 7.49
N ALA A 112 9.85 3.28 6.88
CA ALA A 112 8.56 2.61 6.99
C ALA A 112 8.21 2.25 8.44
N ARG A 113 9.20 1.78 9.21
CA ARG A 113 9.03 1.46 10.63
C ARG A 113 8.64 2.70 11.45
N ARG A 114 9.32 3.83 11.26
CA ARG A 114 9.04 5.09 11.96
C ARG A 114 7.63 5.62 11.66
N ILE A 115 7.20 5.55 10.39
CA ILE A 115 5.81 5.90 10.01
C ILE A 115 4.83 4.97 10.74
N GLY A 116 5.10 3.66 10.74
CA GLY A 116 4.28 2.69 11.46
C GLY A 116 4.22 2.95 12.96
N GLU A 117 5.33 3.33 13.60
CA GLU A 117 5.39 3.69 15.02
C GLU A 117 4.51 4.92 15.31
N GLY A 118 4.58 5.98 14.49
CA GLY A 118 3.74 7.17 14.65
C GLY A 118 2.23 6.86 14.49
N ILE A 119 1.85 6.10 13.46
CA ILE A 119 0.45 5.67 13.28
C ILE A 119 -0.01 4.79 14.45
N GLY A 120 0.86 3.93 14.97
CA GLY A 120 0.56 3.07 16.11
C GLY A 120 0.32 3.87 17.40
N GLU A 121 1.11 4.90 17.67
CA GLU A 121 0.94 5.81 18.81
C GLU A 121 -0.38 6.58 18.73
N GLU A 122 -0.66 7.22 17.59
CA GLU A 122 -1.93 7.91 17.38
C GLU A 122 -3.13 6.94 17.47
N SER A 123 -2.97 5.69 16.99
CA SER A 123 -4.00 4.65 17.11
C SER A 123 -4.37 4.36 18.57
N LEU A 124 -3.40 4.27 19.48
CA LEU A 124 -3.67 4.09 20.90
C LEU A 124 -4.46 5.25 21.49
N ASP A 125 -4.10 6.48 21.13
CA ASP A 125 -4.76 7.69 21.61
C ASP A 125 -6.18 7.83 21.06
N MET A 126 -6.43 7.37 19.82
CA MET A 126 -7.76 7.40 19.18
C MET A 126 -8.61 6.16 19.49
N GLY A 127 -8.11 5.20 20.26
CA GLY A 127 -8.87 3.99 20.63
C GLY A 127 -9.04 2.99 19.50
N ASN A 128 -8.08 2.93 18.59
CA ASN A 128 -8.05 1.97 17.51
C ASN A 128 -7.30 0.69 17.93
N ASP A 129 -7.91 -0.47 17.72
CA ASP A 129 -7.32 -1.77 18.02
C ASP A 129 -6.54 -2.35 16.83
N VAL A 130 -7.02 -2.09 15.61
CA VAL A 130 -6.42 -2.59 14.36
C VAL A 130 -6.50 -1.51 13.29
N ILE A 131 -5.34 -1.07 12.81
CA ILE A 131 -5.28 -0.20 11.65
C ILE A 131 -5.40 -1.02 10.35
N LEU A 132 -6.26 -0.59 9.43
CA LEU A 132 -6.51 -1.27 8.15
C LEU A 132 -5.43 -0.88 7.13
N ALA A 133 -4.22 -1.25 7.41
CA ALA A 133 -2.98 -0.94 6.69
C ALA A 133 -1.91 -2.02 6.98
N PRO A 134 -0.86 -2.10 6.13
CA PRO A 134 -0.61 -1.35 4.90
C PRO A 134 -1.33 -1.94 3.69
N GLY A 135 -1.60 -1.10 2.67
CA GLY A 135 -1.89 -1.55 1.32
C GLY A 135 -0.59 -1.98 0.64
N MET A 136 -0.56 -3.17 0.01
CA MET A 136 0.71 -3.69 -0.53
C MET A 136 0.56 -4.47 -1.85
N ASN A 137 -0.50 -4.18 -2.61
CA ASN A 137 -0.66 -4.75 -3.94
C ASN A 137 0.43 -4.24 -4.89
N ILE A 138 0.76 -5.05 -5.89
CA ILE A 138 1.79 -4.71 -6.87
C ILE A 138 1.32 -3.55 -7.77
N LEU A 139 2.19 -2.60 -8.07
CA LEU A 139 1.95 -1.51 -9.01
C LEU A 139 1.99 -2.05 -10.44
N ARG A 140 0.92 -2.73 -10.84
CA ARG A 140 0.81 -3.43 -12.12
C ARG A 140 0.70 -2.48 -13.31
N ASN A 141 -0.12 -1.44 -13.15
CA ASN A 141 -0.43 -0.49 -14.21
C ASN A 141 -0.32 0.95 -13.70
N PRO A 142 0.27 1.87 -14.47
CA PRO A 142 0.38 3.28 -14.09
C PRO A 142 -0.93 3.95 -13.73
N LEU A 143 -2.05 3.51 -14.31
CA LEU A 143 -3.37 4.14 -14.13
C LEU A 143 -4.17 3.61 -12.93
N ASN A 144 -3.70 2.58 -12.21
CA ASN A 144 -4.43 2.12 -11.02
C ASN A 144 -4.59 3.25 -10.00
N GLY A 145 -5.83 3.49 -9.58
CA GLY A 145 -6.20 4.60 -8.69
C GLY A 145 -5.58 4.55 -7.30
N ARG A 146 -5.19 3.38 -6.80
CA ARG A 146 -4.60 3.20 -5.47
C ARG A 146 -3.08 3.03 -5.46
N ASN A 147 -2.39 3.29 -6.58
CA ASN A 147 -0.94 3.18 -6.64
C ASN A 147 -0.23 4.03 -5.56
N PHE A 148 -0.77 5.19 -5.21
CA PHE A 148 -0.18 6.10 -4.21
C PHE A 148 -0.05 5.47 -2.81
N GLU A 149 -0.98 4.60 -2.42
CA GLU A 149 -0.96 3.95 -1.09
C GLU A 149 -0.26 2.59 -1.07
N TYR A 150 0.03 2.02 -2.25
CA TYR A 150 0.82 0.81 -2.40
C TYR A 150 2.31 1.16 -2.48
N PHE A 151 3.18 0.14 -2.52
CA PHE A 151 4.61 0.38 -2.37
C PHE A 151 5.37 0.35 -3.69
N SER A 152 5.32 -0.76 -4.44
CA SER A 152 6.22 -0.96 -5.59
C SER A 152 5.64 -1.90 -6.64
N GLU A 153 6.22 -1.83 -7.85
CA GLU A 153 6.05 -2.85 -8.88
C GLU A 153 6.85 -4.14 -8.58
N ASP A 154 7.78 -4.06 -7.61
CA ASP A 154 8.59 -5.19 -7.18
C ASP A 154 8.07 -5.79 -5.87
N PRO A 155 7.81 -7.12 -5.82
CA PRO A 155 7.26 -7.77 -4.63
C PRO A 155 8.24 -7.87 -3.46
N VAL A 156 9.56 -7.80 -3.70
CA VAL A 156 10.57 -7.83 -2.64
C VAL A 156 10.63 -6.48 -1.93
N LEU A 157 10.68 -5.38 -2.70
CA LEU A 157 10.62 -4.05 -2.14
C LEU A 157 9.31 -3.84 -1.38
N SER A 158 8.16 -4.18 -2.00
CA SER A 158 6.84 -4.09 -1.35
C SER A 158 6.77 -4.91 -0.06
N GLY A 159 7.22 -6.16 -0.08
CA GLY A 159 7.12 -7.07 1.06
C GLY A 159 7.94 -6.61 2.26
N PHE A 160 9.15 -6.13 2.06
CA PHE A 160 10.02 -5.70 3.16
C PHE A 160 9.67 -4.32 3.72
N ILE A 161 9.23 -3.38 2.88
CA ILE A 161 8.72 -2.09 3.35
C ILE A 161 7.43 -2.29 4.15
N ALA A 162 6.50 -3.13 3.65
CA ALA A 162 5.30 -3.51 4.40
C ALA A 162 5.63 -4.17 5.75
N SER A 163 6.59 -5.10 5.76
CA SER A 163 7.03 -5.75 7.01
C SER A 163 7.49 -4.74 8.04
N ALA A 164 8.34 -3.81 7.65
CA ALA A 164 8.86 -2.78 8.54
C ALA A 164 7.76 -1.84 9.08
N PHE A 165 6.81 -1.46 8.24
CA PHE A 165 5.63 -0.68 8.64
C PHE A 165 4.81 -1.45 9.70
N ILE A 166 4.51 -2.73 9.44
CA ILE A 166 3.76 -3.60 10.36
C ILE A 166 4.48 -3.73 11.70
N ASP A 167 5.79 -3.97 11.68
CA ASP A 167 6.59 -4.05 12.89
C ASP A 167 6.55 -2.74 13.69
N GLY A 168 6.54 -1.60 13.01
CA GLY A 168 6.38 -0.29 13.63
C GLY A 168 5.05 -0.17 14.38
N VAL A 169 3.93 -0.38 13.70
CA VAL A 169 2.59 -0.31 14.30
C VAL A 169 2.44 -1.32 15.45
N GLN A 170 2.79 -2.58 15.19
CA GLN A 170 2.61 -3.66 16.17
C GLN A 170 3.51 -3.51 17.39
N SER A 171 4.65 -2.79 17.28
CA SER A 171 5.52 -2.46 18.40
C SER A 171 4.83 -1.57 19.46
N LYS A 172 3.77 -0.85 19.06
CA LYS A 172 2.94 -0.03 19.95
C LYS A 172 1.76 -0.80 20.53
N GLY A 173 1.61 -2.09 20.19
CA GLY A 173 0.51 -2.93 20.68
C GLY A 173 -0.80 -2.77 19.92
N VAL A 174 -0.79 -2.16 18.76
CA VAL A 174 -1.92 -2.02 17.83
C VAL A 174 -1.76 -3.04 16.70
N GLY A 175 -2.86 -3.68 16.27
CA GLY A 175 -2.84 -4.63 15.17
C GLY A 175 -2.77 -3.94 13.81
N THR A 176 -2.34 -4.69 12.79
CA THR A 176 -2.34 -4.26 11.38
C THR A 176 -3.18 -5.20 10.54
N SER A 177 -3.65 -4.71 9.39
CA SER A 177 -4.34 -5.52 8.38
C SER A 177 -3.66 -5.36 7.03
N ALA A 178 -2.75 -6.28 6.69
CA ALA A 178 -2.09 -6.28 5.40
C ALA A 178 -3.12 -6.53 4.28
N LYS A 179 -3.18 -5.64 3.27
CA LYS A 179 -4.26 -5.62 2.27
C LYS A 179 -3.76 -5.27 0.86
N HIS A 180 -4.45 -5.69 -0.19
CA HIS A 180 -5.65 -6.53 -0.27
C HIS A 180 -5.28 -7.87 -0.89
N PHE A 181 -5.52 -8.96 -0.21
CA PHE A 181 -5.08 -10.31 -0.62
C PHE A 181 -6.15 -11.00 -1.49
N ALA A 182 -5.96 -11.16 -2.82
CA ALA A 182 -4.81 -10.80 -3.64
C ALA A 182 -5.27 -10.28 -5.02
N ALA A 183 -4.30 -9.74 -5.78
CA ALA A 183 -4.50 -9.32 -7.18
C ALA A 183 -5.59 -8.26 -7.39
N ASN A 184 -5.78 -7.34 -6.42
CA ASN A 184 -6.63 -6.16 -6.57
C ASN A 184 -5.78 -5.02 -7.16
N ASN A 185 -5.66 -4.96 -8.49
CA ASN A 185 -4.75 -4.06 -9.21
C ASN A 185 -5.49 -3.07 -10.13
N GLN A 186 -6.79 -2.88 -9.91
CA GLN A 186 -7.65 -1.90 -10.54
C GLN A 186 -8.77 -1.48 -9.60
N GLU A 187 -9.30 -0.29 -9.77
CA GLU A 187 -10.42 0.23 -8.99
C GLU A 187 -11.73 0.19 -9.77
N THR A 188 -11.67 0.40 -11.08
CA THR A 188 -12.85 0.34 -11.94
C THR A 188 -13.44 -1.07 -11.92
N ASN A 189 -14.71 -1.15 -11.53
CA ASN A 189 -15.46 -2.41 -11.39
C ASN A 189 -14.82 -3.45 -10.44
N ARG A 190 -14.03 -3.01 -9.46
CA ARG A 190 -13.25 -3.86 -8.54
C ARG A 190 -14.06 -4.92 -7.78
N LEU A 191 -15.36 -4.68 -7.59
CA LEU A 191 -16.25 -5.60 -6.86
C LEU A 191 -16.61 -6.85 -7.68
N ASP A 192 -16.54 -6.76 -9.01
CA ASP A 192 -17.06 -7.77 -9.93
C ASP A 192 -16.05 -8.19 -11.02
N ALA A 193 -14.90 -7.54 -11.12
CA ALA A 193 -13.87 -7.90 -12.08
C ALA A 193 -13.13 -9.18 -11.66
N ASP A 194 -12.86 -10.05 -12.65
CA ASP A 194 -12.10 -11.29 -12.49
C ASP A 194 -10.64 -11.07 -12.92
N SER A 195 -9.72 -11.09 -11.97
CA SER A 195 -8.28 -11.09 -12.23
C SER A 195 -7.86 -12.47 -12.68
N ARG A 196 -7.51 -12.62 -13.98
CA ARG A 196 -7.14 -13.90 -14.59
C ARG A 196 -5.64 -13.96 -14.82
N LEU A 197 -4.99 -14.89 -14.18
CA LEU A 197 -3.55 -15.05 -14.25
C LEU A 197 -3.13 -16.50 -13.99
N ASP A 198 -2.01 -16.91 -14.58
CA ASP A 198 -1.44 -18.22 -14.33
C ASP A 198 -0.89 -18.35 -12.90
N THR A 199 -0.73 -19.58 -12.43
CA THR A 199 -0.32 -19.88 -11.06
C THR A 199 1.11 -19.42 -10.77
N ARG A 200 2.03 -19.44 -11.75
CA ARG A 200 3.39 -18.94 -11.59
C ARG A 200 3.39 -17.44 -11.33
N THR A 201 2.65 -16.70 -12.14
CA THR A 201 2.47 -15.25 -11.99
C THR A 201 1.85 -14.89 -10.64
N LEU A 202 0.80 -15.59 -10.22
CA LEU A 202 0.19 -15.41 -8.91
C LEU A 202 1.22 -15.58 -7.79
N ARG A 203 2.05 -16.64 -7.86
CA ARG A 203 3.01 -16.98 -6.81
C ARG A 203 4.26 -16.11 -6.79
N GLU A 204 4.82 -15.79 -7.97
CA GLU A 204 6.08 -15.05 -8.06
C GLU A 204 5.88 -13.53 -7.91
N ILE A 205 4.69 -13.00 -8.24
CA ILE A 205 4.41 -11.56 -8.27
C ILE A 205 3.33 -11.16 -7.24
N TYR A 206 2.07 -11.60 -7.46
CA TYR A 206 0.93 -10.99 -6.75
C TYR A 206 0.70 -11.46 -5.33
N THR A 207 1.27 -12.61 -4.94
CA THR A 207 1.23 -13.09 -3.54
C THR A 207 2.60 -13.05 -2.86
N LYS A 208 3.68 -12.78 -3.60
CA LYS A 208 5.05 -12.81 -3.09
C LYS A 208 5.33 -11.77 -2.01
N ALA A 209 4.83 -10.56 -2.17
CA ALA A 209 4.97 -9.51 -1.15
C ALA A 209 4.30 -9.94 0.17
N PHE A 210 3.11 -10.56 0.09
CA PHE A 210 2.42 -11.11 1.27
C PHE A 210 3.16 -12.30 1.89
N GLU A 211 3.77 -13.18 1.08
CA GLU A 211 4.62 -14.26 1.60
C GLU A 211 5.74 -13.69 2.47
N LEU A 212 6.48 -12.70 1.94
CA LEU A 212 7.57 -12.05 2.67
C LEU A 212 7.07 -11.37 3.94
N CYS A 213 5.98 -10.61 3.84
CA CYS A 213 5.36 -9.91 4.95
C CYS A 213 4.94 -10.86 6.08
N VAL A 214 4.27 -11.96 5.76
CA VAL A 214 3.86 -12.97 6.74
C VAL A 214 5.06 -13.64 7.39
N GLN A 215 6.07 -14.01 6.60
CA GLN A 215 7.26 -14.71 7.12
C GLN A 215 8.11 -13.83 8.04
N HIS A 216 8.17 -12.51 7.80
CA HIS A 216 9.00 -11.60 8.57
C HIS A 216 8.30 -10.94 9.75
N SER A 217 7.01 -10.57 9.62
CA SER A 217 6.33 -9.72 10.60
C SER A 217 5.05 -10.30 11.19
N GLN A 218 4.45 -11.35 10.60
CA GLN A 218 3.19 -11.92 11.07
C GLN A 218 2.14 -10.83 11.39
N PRO A 219 1.55 -10.14 10.40
CA PRO A 219 0.50 -9.16 10.65
C PRO A 219 -0.62 -9.80 11.47
N TRP A 220 -1.24 -9.05 12.39
CA TRP A 220 -2.32 -9.62 13.19
C TRP A 220 -3.52 -10.00 12.35
N THR A 221 -3.78 -9.26 11.27
CA THR A 221 -4.81 -9.60 10.30
C THR A 221 -4.32 -9.45 8.85
N VAL A 222 -4.96 -10.19 7.94
CA VAL A 222 -4.83 -10.03 6.49
C VAL A 222 -6.24 -9.80 5.93
N MET A 223 -6.40 -8.77 5.08
CA MET A 223 -7.67 -8.46 4.44
C MET A 223 -7.75 -9.09 3.06
N ALA A 224 -8.75 -9.96 2.86
CA ALA A 224 -9.06 -10.52 1.55
C ALA A 224 -9.70 -9.45 0.65
N SER A 225 -9.33 -9.41 -0.62
CA SER A 225 -9.72 -8.37 -1.57
C SER A 225 -11.17 -8.49 -2.07
N TYR A 226 -11.62 -7.50 -2.86
CA TYR A 226 -12.97 -7.47 -3.42
C TYR A 226 -13.17 -8.35 -4.65
N ASN A 227 -12.14 -8.50 -5.48
CA ASN A 227 -12.22 -9.05 -6.83
C ASN A 227 -12.38 -10.57 -6.87
N TYR A 228 -12.80 -11.07 -8.02
CA TYR A 228 -12.59 -12.46 -8.38
C TYR A 228 -11.12 -12.71 -8.69
N LEU A 229 -10.68 -13.93 -8.47
CA LEU A 229 -9.38 -14.47 -8.87
C LEU A 229 -9.61 -15.79 -9.56
N ASN A 230 -9.35 -15.86 -10.88
CA ASN A 230 -9.54 -17.06 -11.68
C ASN A 230 -10.95 -17.67 -11.49
N GLY A 231 -11.99 -16.84 -11.49
CA GLY A 231 -13.39 -17.24 -11.39
C GLY A 231 -13.96 -17.40 -9.98
N THR A 232 -13.13 -17.26 -8.93
CA THR A 232 -13.59 -17.36 -7.53
C THR A 232 -13.33 -16.08 -6.77
N TYR A 233 -14.29 -15.57 -5.99
CA TYR A 233 -14.03 -14.45 -5.10
C TYR A 233 -12.90 -14.77 -4.13
N THR A 234 -11.96 -13.84 -3.96
CA THR A 234 -10.83 -14.03 -3.05
C THR A 234 -11.28 -14.35 -1.63
N GLN A 235 -12.37 -13.74 -1.17
CA GLN A 235 -12.95 -13.95 0.16
C GLN A 235 -13.60 -15.34 0.33
N GLU A 236 -13.89 -16.05 -0.78
CA GLU A 236 -14.52 -17.38 -0.83
C GLU A 236 -13.55 -18.47 -1.32
N SER A 237 -12.30 -18.11 -1.61
CA SER A 237 -11.30 -19.03 -2.13
C SER A 237 -10.55 -19.75 -1.02
N ARG A 238 -10.95 -21.00 -0.72
CA ARG A 238 -10.23 -21.86 0.21
C ARG A 238 -8.78 -22.10 -0.21
N GLU A 239 -8.54 -22.21 -1.51
CA GLU A 239 -7.21 -22.41 -2.08
C GLU A 239 -6.31 -21.20 -1.76
N LEU A 240 -6.84 -19.98 -1.90
CA LEU A 240 -6.12 -18.75 -1.61
C LEU A 240 -5.90 -18.56 -0.10
N LEU A 241 -7.00 -18.58 0.69
CA LEU A 241 -6.95 -18.20 2.10
C LEU A 241 -6.39 -19.30 3.00
N THR A 242 -6.76 -20.56 2.76
CA THR A 242 -6.24 -21.68 3.54
C THR A 242 -4.98 -22.28 2.90
N GLY A 243 -5.02 -22.56 1.61
CA GLY A 243 -3.90 -23.22 0.90
C GLY A 243 -2.67 -22.33 0.82
N ILE A 244 -2.76 -21.17 0.21
CA ILE A 244 -1.61 -20.28 0.00
C ILE A 244 -1.27 -19.52 1.27
N LEU A 245 -2.21 -18.75 1.81
CA LEU A 245 -1.91 -17.84 2.91
C LEU A 245 -1.55 -18.57 4.20
N ARG A 246 -2.38 -19.55 4.63
CA ARG A 246 -2.13 -20.23 5.91
C ARG A 246 -1.11 -21.35 5.80
N ASN A 247 -1.27 -22.26 4.81
CA ASN A 247 -0.40 -23.44 4.75
C ASN A 247 0.97 -23.13 4.16
N ASP A 248 1.04 -22.42 3.01
CA ASP A 248 2.33 -22.19 2.35
C ASP A 248 3.12 -21.03 2.98
N PHE A 249 2.45 -19.92 3.35
CA PHE A 249 3.13 -18.77 3.97
C PHE A 249 3.27 -18.88 5.48
N GLY A 250 2.46 -19.73 6.13
CA GLY A 250 2.47 -19.91 7.58
C GLY A 250 1.76 -18.79 8.35
N PHE A 251 0.73 -18.17 7.75
CA PHE A 251 -0.05 -17.13 8.41
C PHE A 251 -0.88 -17.69 9.56
N ARG A 252 -0.72 -17.09 10.76
CA ARG A 252 -1.37 -17.54 11.99
C ARG A 252 -2.49 -16.61 12.47
N GLY A 253 -2.55 -15.39 11.91
CA GLY A 253 -3.52 -14.37 12.32
C GLY A 253 -4.92 -14.58 11.79
N LEU A 254 -5.73 -13.53 11.89
CA LEU A 254 -7.12 -13.47 11.46
C LEU A 254 -7.24 -13.02 10.01
N VAL A 255 -8.09 -13.66 9.22
CA VAL A 255 -8.49 -13.19 7.89
C VAL A 255 -9.77 -12.38 8.02
N VAL A 256 -9.71 -11.10 7.64
CA VAL A 256 -10.88 -10.21 7.56
C VAL A 256 -11.28 -10.01 6.10
N THR A 257 -12.58 -9.92 5.80
CA THR A 257 -13.04 -9.52 4.47
C THR A 257 -12.88 -8.02 4.27
N ASP A 258 -12.68 -7.59 3.03
CA ASP A 258 -12.87 -6.18 2.71
C ASP A 258 -14.34 -5.78 2.87
N TRP A 259 -14.62 -4.47 3.02
CA TRP A 259 -15.95 -3.93 3.36
C TRP A 259 -16.95 -4.17 2.23
N THR A 260 -18.21 -4.29 2.60
CA THR A 260 -19.31 -4.60 1.67
C THR A 260 -19.27 -6.01 1.04
N GLY A 261 -18.44 -6.91 1.55
CA GLY A 261 -18.37 -8.31 1.09
C GLY A 261 -19.66 -9.10 1.29
N ARG A 262 -20.79 -8.61 0.74
CA ARG A 262 -22.08 -9.33 0.71
C ARG A 262 -22.00 -10.46 -0.29
N ARG A 263 -21.15 -11.41 0.02
CA ARG A 263 -20.90 -12.62 -0.76
C ARG A 263 -21.64 -13.79 -0.13
N ASN A 264 -21.31 -14.99 -0.53
CA ASN A 264 -21.89 -16.18 0.06
C ASN A 264 -21.25 -16.44 1.44
N THR A 265 -21.92 -16.03 2.50
CA THR A 265 -21.43 -16.05 3.89
C THR A 265 -20.89 -17.41 4.33
N PRO A 266 -21.58 -18.56 4.15
CA PRO A 266 -21.01 -19.87 4.49
C PRO A 266 -19.78 -20.22 3.64
N LYS A 267 -19.73 -19.85 2.36
CA LYS A 267 -18.51 -20.06 1.55
C LYS A 267 -17.33 -19.26 2.07
N GLN A 268 -17.54 -18.01 2.50
CA GLN A 268 -16.49 -17.17 3.10
C GLN A 268 -15.89 -17.84 4.34
N ILE A 269 -16.75 -18.29 5.28
CA ILE A 269 -16.27 -18.95 6.50
C ILE A 269 -15.56 -20.28 6.16
N ASN A 270 -16.16 -21.12 5.30
CA ASN A 270 -15.54 -22.37 4.85
C ASN A 270 -14.20 -22.19 4.16
N ALA A 271 -14.00 -21.07 3.46
CA ALA A 271 -12.74 -20.73 2.79
C ALA A 271 -11.63 -20.33 3.75
N GLY A 272 -11.96 -19.83 4.93
CA GLY A 272 -10.99 -19.36 5.90
C GLY A 272 -11.05 -17.88 6.22
N SER A 273 -12.08 -17.14 5.76
CA SER A 273 -12.44 -15.82 6.28
C SER A 273 -12.95 -15.98 7.71
N ASP A 274 -12.43 -15.21 8.65
CA ASP A 274 -12.73 -15.34 10.07
C ASP A 274 -13.62 -14.20 10.59
N LEU A 275 -13.51 -12.99 10.01
CA LEU A 275 -14.32 -11.82 10.35
C LEU A 275 -14.89 -11.19 9.09
N LEU A 276 -16.21 -11.09 9.01
CA LEU A 276 -16.92 -10.58 7.84
C LEU A 276 -17.30 -9.12 8.06
N MET A 277 -16.48 -8.19 7.55
CA MET A 277 -16.65 -6.75 7.78
C MET A 277 -17.60 -6.07 6.81
N GLY A 278 -18.12 -4.93 7.27
CA GLY A 278 -19.27 -4.29 6.70
C GLY A 278 -20.56 -5.12 6.88
N GLY A 279 -20.60 -5.93 7.93
CA GLY A 279 -21.60 -6.96 8.17
C GLY A 279 -23.06 -6.47 8.20
N SER A 280 -23.97 -7.43 8.10
CA SER A 280 -25.40 -7.16 8.12
C SER A 280 -26.17 -8.26 8.88
N PRO A 281 -27.36 -7.96 9.43
CA PRO A 281 -28.21 -8.97 10.08
C PRO A 281 -28.55 -10.16 9.17
N SER A 282 -28.63 -9.96 7.86
CA SER A 282 -28.87 -11.03 6.89
C SER A 282 -27.74 -12.05 6.83
N GLN A 283 -26.48 -11.64 7.06
CA GLN A 283 -25.35 -12.57 7.13
C GLN A 283 -25.43 -13.46 8.37
N THR A 284 -25.79 -12.90 9.53
CA THR A 284 -26.02 -13.68 10.76
C THR A 284 -27.12 -14.71 10.57
N ALA A 285 -28.26 -14.31 9.99
CA ALA A 285 -29.35 -15.23 9.68
C ALA A 285 -28.92 -16.34 8.70
N HIS A 286 -28.12 -16.00 7.68
CA HIS A 286 -27.59 -16.95 6.71
C HIS A 286 -26.61 -17.96 7.35
N ILE A 287 -25.80 -17.55 8.32
CA ILE A 287 -24.94 -18.44 9.11
C ILE A 287 -25.78 -19.48 9.85
N LEU A 288 -26.79 -19.03 10.60
CA LEU A 288 -27.67 -19.91 11.38
C LEU A 288 -28.42 -20.91 10.49
N GLN A 289 -29.02 -20.45 9.39
CA GLN A 289 -29.66 -21.30 8.40
C GLN A 289 -28.69 -22.33 7.79
N SER A 290 -27.44 -21.94 7.57
CA SER A 290 -26.44 -22.82 6.98
C SER A 290 -25.91 -23.87 7.94
N LEU A 291 -25.91 -23.61 9.22
CA LEU A 291 -25.66 -24.61 10.27
C LEU A 291 -26.79 -25.63 10.33
N GLU A 292 -28.05 -25.19 10.25
CA GLU A 292 -29.22 -26.07 10.27
C GLU A 292 -29.29 -27.02 9.04
N ASN A 293 -28.97 -26.51 7.85
CA ASN A 293 -29.00 -27.27 6.61
C ASN A 293 -27.67 -28.02 6.28
N GLY A 294 -26.64 -27.85 7.12
CA GLY A 294 -25.35 -28.53 7.00
C GLY A 294 -24.40 -27.98 5.93
N THR A 295 -24.71 -26.82 5.31
CA THR A 295 -23.80 -26.16 4.33
C THR A 295 -22.64 -25.42 4.99
N LEU A 296 -22.76 -25.12 6.29
CA LEU A 296 -21.69 -24.65 7.17
C LEU A 296 -21.56 -25.63 8.34
N LYS A 297 -20.33 -26.01 8.69
CA LYS A 297 -20.04 -26.83 9.87
C LYS A 297 -19.75 -25.98 11.08
N MET A 298 -20.17 -26.44 12.27
CA MET A 298 -19.86 -25.75 13.51
C MET A 298 -18.36 -25.60 13.74
N GLU A 299 -17.55 -26.56 13.32
CA GLU A 299 -16.08 -26.54 13.44
C GLU A 299 -15.47 -25.37 12.67
N ASP A 300 -15.99 -25.00 11.49
CA ASP A 300 -15.51 -23.86 10.71
C ASP A 300 -15.89 -22.53 11.36
N LEU A 301 -17.08 -22.46 11.96
CA LEU A 301 -17.51 -21.29 12.73
C LEU A 301 -16.69 -21.15 14.03
N ASP A 302 -16.43 -22.25 14.73
CA ASP A 302 -15.59 -22.30 15.94
C ASP A 302 -14.13 -21.86 15.64
N ARG A 303 -13.60 -22.28 14.49
CA ARG A 303 -12.29 -21.80 14.02
C ARG A 303 -12.28 -20.29 13.85
N ALA A 304 -13.30 -19.72 13.20
CA ALA A 304 -13.42 -18.28 12.99
C ALA A 304 -13.52 -17.52 14.32
N CYS A 305 -14.36 -18.00 15.25
CA CYS A 305 -14.47 -17.45 16.61
C CYS A 305 -13.14 -17.53 17.36
N THR A 306 -12.43 -18.66 17.27
CA THR A 306 -11.12 -18.84 17.89
C THR A 306 -10.12 -17.79 17.37
N LYS A 307 -10.04 -17.59 16.06
CA LYS A 307 -9.14 -16.60 15.45
C LYS A 307 -9.47 -15.18 15.88
N LEU A 308 -10.75 -14.85 16.01
CA LEU A 308 -11.16 -13.53 16.49
C LEU A 308 -10.83 -13.34 17.98
N LEU A 309 -11.01 -14.35 18.83
CA LEU A 309 -10.61 -14.28 20.24
C LEU A 309 -9.06 -14.19 20.40
N GLU A 310 -8.29 -14.95 19.60
CA GLU A 310 -6.82 -14.83 19.55
C GLU A 310 -6.34 -13.42 19.17
N LEU A 311 -7.12 -12.71 18.32
CA LEU A 311 -6.87 -11.31 18.02
C LEU A 311 -7.24 -10.42 19.21
N ILE A 312 -8.46 -10.58 19.76
CA ILE A 312 -9.01 -9.71 20.82
C ILE A 312 -8.07 -9.66 22.03
N VAL A 313 -7.56 -10.80 22.51
CA VAL A 313 -6.69 -10.81 23.69
C VAL A 313 -5.38 -10.02 23.53
N LYS A 314 -4.98 -9.71 22.31
CA LYS A 314 -3.81 -8.88 22.01
C LYS A 314 -4.11 -7.38 22.01
N THR A 315 -5.39 -7.00 21.78
CA THR A 315 -5.77 -5.63 21.50
C THR A 315 -5.67 -4.68 22.70
N PRO A 316 -5.45 -3.39 22.44
CA PRO A 316 -5.50 -2.34 23.46
C PRO A 316 -6.80 -2.33 24.25
N SER A 317 -7.96 -2.47 23.61
CA SER A 317 -9.27 -2.49 24.25
C SER A 317 -9.40 -3.64 25.27
N PHE A 318 -8.95 -4.83 24.94
CA PHE A 318 -8.94 -5.97 25.87
C PHE A 318 -7.98 -5.75 27.05
N LYS A 319 -6.84 -5.13 26.82
CA LYS A 319 -5.85 -4.79 27.85
C LYS A 319 -6.23 -3.59 28.71
N GLY A 320 -7.39 -2.98 28.45
CA GLY A 320 -7.92 -1.88 29.24
C GLY A 320 -7.36 -0.51 28.89
N ASN A 321 -6.86 -0.33 27.66
CA ASN A 321 -6.44 0.98 27.18
C ASN A 321 -7.58 1.99 27.28
N ARG A 322 -7.27 3.22 27.71
CA ARG A 322 -8.20 4.34 27.77
C ARG A 322 -7.73 5.43 26.83
N PRO A 323 -8.37 5.58 25.66
CA PRO A 323 -7.99 6.58 24.67
C PRO A 323 -7.95 7.99 25.26
N SER A 324 -6.88 8.74 25.00
CA SER A 324 -6.76 10.15 25.43
C SER A 324 -7.57 11.07 24.54
N LEU A 325 -7.81 10.71 23.28
CA LEU A 325 -8.34 11.51 22.17
C LEU A 325 -7.49 12.76 21.91
N LYS A 326 -6.22 12.75 22.29
CA LYS A 326 -5.25 13.85 22.17
C LYS A 326 -3.88 13.31 21.76
N PRO A 327 -3.69 12.91 20.50
CA PRO A 327 -2.40 12.44 20.02
C PRO A 327 -1.36 13.56 20.03
N ASP A 328 -0.08 13.20 20.14
CA ASP A 328 1.03 14.16 19.99
C ASP A 328 1.28 14.46 18.51
N LEU A 329 0.40 15.28 17.92
CA LEU A 329 0.50 15.68 16.51
C LEU A 329 1.82 16.38 16.17
N ALA A 330 2.45 17.07 17.14
CA ALA A 330 3.72 17.76 16.91
C ALA A 330 4.88 16.76 16.72
N ALA A 331 4.91 15.70 17.52
CA ALA A 331 5.88 14.62 17.36
C ALA A 331 5.67 13.87 16.04
N SER A 332 4.43 13.57 15.69
CA SER A 332 4.07 12.92 14.44
C SER A 332 4.39 13.77 13.21
N ALA A 333 4.10 15.08 13.23
CA ALA A 333 4.44 16.01 12.15
C ALA A 333 5.96 16.04 11.88
N LYS A 334 6.77 16.01 12.94
CA LYS A 334 8.23 15.90 12.79
C LYS A 334 8.64 14.61 12.07
N VAL A 335 8.03 13.47 12.44
CA VAL A 335 8.27 12.19 11.76
C VAL A 335 7.82 12.29 10.30
N ALA A 336 6.64 12.84 10.03
CA ALA A 336 6.13 13.01 8.67
C ALA A 336 7.10 13.82 7.79
N ARG A 337 7.61 14.98 8.29
CA ARG A 337 8.60 15.82 7.59
C ARG A 337 9.89 15.06 7.28
N GLU A 338 10.49 14.45 8.30
CA GLU A 338 11.77 13.76 8.18
C GLU A 338 11.67 12.55 7.22
N THR A 339 10.58 11.79 7.30
CA THR A 339 10.38 10.61 6.45
C THR A 339 10.01 10.98 5.02
N ALA A 340 9.33 12.11 4.79
CA ALA A 340 9.05 12.60 3.45
C ALA A 340 10.33 12.91 2.66
N THR A 341 11.33 13.52 3.28
CA THR A 341 12.60 13.85 2.59
C THR A 341 13.36 12.63 2.08
N GLU A 342 13.22 11.48 2.76
CA GLU A 342 13.95 10.24 2.42
C GLU A 342 13.44 9.55 1.15
N GLY A 343 12.19 9.82 0.74
CA GLY A 343 11.56 9.20 -0.43
C GLY A 343 11.37 10.13 -1.63
N MET A 344 11.70 11.43 -1.51
CA MET A 344 11.69 12.33 -2.67
C MET A 344 12.81 11.96 -3.64
N VAL A 345 12.48 11.93 -4.95
CA VAL A 345 13.40 11.44 -5.99
C VAL A 345 13.82 12.59 -6.91
N LEU A 346 15.09 12.89 -6.94
CA LEU A 346 15.66 13.85 -7.90
C LEU A 346 15.82 13.15 -9.26
N LEU A 347 15.00 13.57 -10.25
CA LEU A 347 14.98 12.94 -11.58
C LEU A 347 15.92 13.64 -12.57
N LYS A 348 16.15 14.94 -12.40
CA LYS A 348 17.04 15.75 -13.25
C LYS A 348 17.65 16.87 -12.43
N ASN A 349 18.93 17.21 -12.70
CA ASN A 349 19.57 18.40 -12.11
C ASN A 349 20.72 18.91 -12.98
N ASN A 350 20.48 19.97 -13.71
CA ASN A 350 21.48 20.70 -14.52
C ASN A 350 22.01 21.92 -13.75
N GLY A 351 22.39 21.71 -12.48
CA GLY A 351 23.00 22.74 -11.64
C GLY A 351 22.01 23.79 -11.07
N ALA A 352 20.70 23.48 -11.05
CA ALA A 352 19.69 24.31 -10.40
C ALA A 352 19.58 24.05 -8.90
N LEU A 353 19.92 22.85 -8.47
CA LEU A 353 19.82 22.38 -7.09
C LEU A 353 21.19 21.92 -6.56
N PRO A 354 21.49 22.09 -5.25
CA PRO A 354 20.65 22.76 -4.25
C PRO A 354 20.56 24.28 -4.47
N ALA A 355 19.34 24.83 -4.30
CA ALA A 355 19.07 26.25 -4.46
C ALA A 355 19.31 27.02 -3.16
N LYS A 356 19.92 28.20 -3.27
CA LYS A 356 20.04 29.13 -2.13
C LYS A 356 18.78 29.98 -2.01
N PRO A 357 18.33 30.36 -0.79
CA PRO A 357 17.24 31.28 -0.61
C PRO A 357 17.44 32.58 -1.42
N ALA A 358 16.44 32.91 -2.24
CA ALA A 358 16.47 33.97 -3.22
C ALA A 358 15.05 34.50 -3.48
N ARG A 359 14.88 35.44 -4.42
CA ARG A 359 13.54 35.80 -4.93
C ARG A 359 13.08 34.69 -5.86
N ALA A 360 11.91 34.15 -5.59
CA ALA A 360 11.37 32.99 -6.31
C ALA A 360 9.96 33.25 -6.85
N ALA A 361 9.76 32.90 -8.11
CA ALA A 361 8.43 32.80 -8.68
C ALA A 361 7.92 31.37 -8.62
N LEU A 362 6.71 31.18 -8.09
CA LEU A 362 6.06 29.88 -8.00
C LEU A 362 4.86 29.84 -8.93
N PHE A 363 4.85 28.88 -9.82
CA PHE A 363 3.78 28.58 -10.75
C PHE A 363 3.14 27.22 -10.43
N GLY A 364 1.91 27.05 -10.91
CA GLY A 364 1.14 25.84 -10.68
C GLY A 364 0.26 25.93 -9.43
N VAL A 365 -1.03 25.59 -9.58
CA VAL A 365 -2.00 25.63 -8.47
C VAL A 365 -1.56 24.82 -7.27
N HIS A 366 -0.85 23.70 -7.51
CA HIS A 366 -0.35 22.81 -6.46
C HIS A 366 0.87 23.36 -5.70
N SER A 367 1.47 24.48 -6.14
CA SER A 367 2.44 25.23 -5.33
C SER A 367 1.79 25.87 -4.08
N TYR A 368 0.48 26.15 -4.15
CA TYR A 368 -0.29 26.82 -3.11
C TYR A 368 -1.39 25.93 -2.49
N CYS A 369 -1.72 24.85 -3.14
CA CYS A 369 -2.73 23.89 -2.70
C CYS A 369 -2.19 22.46 -2.91
N MET A 370 -1.21 22.08 -2.09
CA MET A 370 -0.51 20.79 -2.19
C MET A 370 -1.45 19.60 -1.98
N ILE A 371 -1.20 18.54 -2.71
CA ILE A 371 -1.83 17.24 -2.50
C ILE A 371 -0.99 16.48 -1.46
N GLN A 372 -1.48 16.38 -0.23
CA GLN A 372 -0.76 15.71 0.86
C GLN A 372 -0.84 14.18 0.77
N GLY A 373 -1.99 13.65 0.33
CA GLY A 373 -2.30 12.22 0.25
C GLY A 373 -3.41 11.95 -0.76
N GLY A 374 -3.87 10.71 -0.87
CA GLY A 374 -4.96 10.33 -1.77
C GLY A 374 -6.33 10.36 -1.09
N ASN A 375 -7.34 9.89 -1.83
CA ASN A 375 -8.73 9.83 -1.40
C ASN A 375 -9.16 8.41 -0.98
N GLY A 376 -10.36 8.29 -0.41
CA GLY A 376 -10.92 7.01 0.04
C GLY A 376 -10.42 6.60 1.42
N ALA A 377 -10.03 5.35 1.59
CA ALA A 377 -9.48 4.81 2.85
C ALA A 377 -8.20 5.53 3.31
N ALA A 378 -7.50 6.18 2.39
CA ALA A 378 -6.25 6.92 2.65
C ALA A 378 -6.46 8.42 2.86
N TRP A 379 -7.69 8.91 2.93
CA TRP A 379 -7.95 10.30 3.27
C TRP A 379 -7.71 10.53 4.77
N VAL A 380 -7.02 11.64 5.12
CA VAL A 380 -6.73 12.01 6.51
C VAL A 380 -7.20 13.44 6.78
N HIS A 381 -7.89 13.63 7.89
CA HIS A 381 -8.23 14.96 8.40
C HIS A 381 -7.06 15.49 9.21
N SER A 382 -6.09 16.09 8.53
CA SER A 382 -4.92 16.71 9.18
C SER A 382 -5.22 18.12 9.66
N PRO A 383 -4.54 18.59 10.74
CA PRO A 383 -4.76 19.93 11.30
C PRO A 383 -4.36 21.04 10.34
N TYR A 384 -3.40 20.79 9.46
CA TYR A 384 -2.92 21.72 8.44
C TYR A 384 -2.25 20.97 7.27
N ILE A 385 -1.92 21.70 6.23
CA ILE A 385 -1.10 21.22 5.11
C ILE A 385 -0.11 22.33 4.76
N VAL A 386 1.18 22.05 4.90
CA VAL A 386 2.22 23.00 4.47
C VAL A 386 2.43 22.87 2.97
N SER A 387 2.07 23.90 2.23
CA SER A 387 2.27 23.97 0.77
C SER A 387 3.74 24.20 0.39
N PRO A 388 4.16 23.91 -0.88
CA PRO A 388 5.48 24.30 -1.37
C PRO A 388 5.79 25.78 -1.18
N ALA A 389 4.79 26.66 -1.38
CA ALA A 389 4.94 28.10 -1.17
C ALA A 389 5.28 28.44 0.29
N GLU A 390 4.57 27.84 1.25
CA GLU A 390 4.85 28.04 2.69
C GLU A 390 6.20 27.44 3.07
N GLY A 391 6.52 26.23 2.61
CA GLY A 391 7.81 25.58 2.88
C GLY A 391 9.00 26.41 2.38
N LEU A 392 8.91 26.98 1.18
CA LEU A 392 9.96 27.85 0.63
C LEU A 392 10.08 29.16 1.42
N LYS A 393 8.96 29.78 1.84
CA LYS A 393 9.01 30.94 2.75
C LYS A 393 9.70 30.62 4.07
N ASN A 394 9.35 29.46 4.66
CA ASN A 394 9.97 28.98 5.91
C ASN A 394 11.48 28.73 5.75
N ALA A 395 11.92 28.34 4.54
CA ALA A 395 13.33 28.19 4.18
C ALA A 395 14.03 29.51 3.80
N GLY A 396 13.33 30.65 3.84
CA GLY A 396 13.91 31.99 3.63
C GLY A 396 13.82 32.54 2.20
N PHE A 397 13.10 31.86 1.28
CA PHE A 397 12.82 32.43 -0.04
C PHE A 397 11.83 33.60 0.05
N LYS A 398 12.00 34.57 -0.84
CA LYS A 398 11.07 35.71 -1.00
C LYS A 398 10.22 35.44 -2.25
N LEU A 399 8.95 35.09 -2.05
CA LEU A 399 8.06 34.77 -3.15
C LEU A 399 7.59 36.00 -3.90
N ASP A 400 7.32 35.84 -5.20
CA ASP A 400 6.65 36.84 -6.03
C ASP A 400 5.22 37.09 -5.50
N GLN A 401 4.99 38.29 -4.97
CA GLN A 401 3.72 38.63 -4.31
C GLN A 401 2.53 38.67 -5.26
N SER A 402 2.77 38.97 -6.55
CA SER A 402 1.70 39.02 -7.55
C SER A 402 1.19 37.62 -7.90
N LEU A 403 2.11 36.67 -8.10
CA LEU A 403 1.76 35.26 -8.30
C LEU A 403 1.16 34.66 -7.03
N GLU A 404 1.72 34.90 -5.86
CA GLU A 404 1.19 34.40 -4.60
C GLU A 404 -0.27 34.83 -4.39
N LYS A 405 -0.56 36.13 -4.59
CA LYS A 405 -1.93 36.65 -4.47
C LYS A 405 -2.87 36.03 -5.50
N LEU A 406 -2.41 35.89 -6.75
CA LEU A 406 -3.20 35.37 -7.85
C LEU A 406 -3.57 33.90 -7.62
N TYR A 407 -2.57 33.03 -7.35
CA TYR A 407 -2.80 31.62 -7.15
C TYR A 407 -3.51 31.29 -5.83
N THR A 408 -3.24 32.01 -4.75
CA THR A 408 -3.97 31.85 -3.49
C THR A 408 -5.45 32.19 -3.67
N GLY A 409 -5.76 33.29 -4.36
CA GLY A 409 -7.14 33.66 -4.68
C GLY A 409 -7.83 32.63 -5.57
N TYR A 410 -7.13 32.14 -6.58
CA TYR A 410 -7.65 31.07 -7.45
C TYR A 410 -7.87 29.76 -6.69
N ALA A 411 -6.91 29.32 -5.87
CA ALA A 411 -7.06 28.10 -5.08
C ALA A 411 -8.23 28.18 -4.09
N ALA A 412 -8.46 29.36 -3.48
CA ALA A 412 -9.63 29.59 -2.64
C ALA A 412 -10.94 29.50 -3.44
N PHE A 413 -11.01 30.18 -4.59
CA PHE A 413 -12.18 30.14 -5.48
C PHE A 413 -12.57 28.73 -5.91
N ILE A 414 -11.62 27.93 -6.42
CA ILE A 414 -11.94 26.56 -6.85
C ILE A 414 -12.27 25.63 -5.68
N SER A 415 -11.79 25.92 -4.49
CA SER A 415 -12.11 25.10 -3.30
C SER A 415 -13.51 25.36 -2.73
N GLU A 416 -14.21 26.40 -3.17
CA GLU A 416 -15.63 26.63 -2.89
C GLU A 416 -16.53 25.66 -3.69
N ASP A 417 -16.08 25.20 -4.83
CA ASP A 417 -16.80 24.17 -5.59
C ASP A 417 -16.75 22.83 -4.84
N LEU A 418 -17.92 22.28 -4.54
CA LEU A 418 -18.07 20.99 -3.85
C LEU A 418 -17.32 19.85 -4.54
N LYS A 419 -17.11 19.92 -5.85
CA LYS A 419 -16.33 18.96 -6.64
C LYS A 419 -14.88 18.89 -6.18
N TYR A 420 -14.29 20.00 -5.69
CA TYR A 420 -12.91 20.08 -5.25
C TYR A 420 -12.78 20.19 -3.73
N ASN A 421 -13.88 20.10 -2.99
CA ASN A 421 -13.90 20.22 -1.55
C ASN A 421 -13.88 18.83 -0.88
N HIS A 422 -12.71 18.37 -0.50
CA HIS A 422 -12.53 17.06 0.15
C HIS A 422 -13.22 16.91 1.50
N LYS A 423 -13.51 18.02 2.22
CA LYS A 423 -14.24 17.97 3.49
C LYS A 423 -15.68 17.49 3.32
N VAL A 424 -16.24 17.67 2.12
CA VAL A 424 -17.64 17.32 1.82
C VAL A 424 -17.75 15.91 1.21
N ASN A 425 -16.71 15.45 0.51
CA ASN A 425 -16.74 14.15 -0.16
C ASN A 425 -15.36 13.47 -0.17
N VAL A 426 -15.11 12.64 0.82
CA VAL A 426 -13.86 11.86 0.99
C VAL A 426 -13.63 10.80 -0.10
N HIS A 427 -14.67 10.49 -0.89
CA HIS A 427 -14.61 9.52 -1.99
C HIS A 427 -14.48 10.16 -3.37
N VAL A 428 -14.34 11.48 -3.47
CA VAL A 428 -14.13 12.15 -4.75
C VAL A 428 -12.67 12.02 -5.16
N GLY A 429 -12.32 10.86 -5.69
CA GLY A 429 -11.01 10.61 -6.32
C GLY A 429 -10.75 11.40 -7.61
N ASP A 430 -11.50 12.48 -7.86
CA ASP A 430 -11.62 13.11 -9.17
C ASP A 430 -11.28 14.59 -9.21
N ALA A 431 -10.95 15.13 -8.08
CA ALA A 431 -10.80 16.56 -7.98
C ALA A 431 -9.38 17.03 -8.36
N GLN A 432 -8.90 16.61 -9.53
CA GLN A 432 -7.76 17.28 -10.13
C GLN A 432 -8.14 18.75 -10.35
N LYS A 433 -7.49 19.64 -9.61
CA LYS A 433 -7.73 21.07 -9.76
C LYS A 433 -7.19 21.55 -11.10
N PRO A 434 -7.98 22.31 -11.88
CA PRO A 434 -7.51 22.83 -13.17
C PRO A 434 -6.39 23.84 -12.95
N GLU A 435 -5.44 23.87 -13.87
CA GLU A 435 -4.36 24.85 -13.84
C GLU A 435 -4.87 26.21 -14.28
N LEU A 436 -4.34 27.26 -13.67
CA LEU A 436 -4.64 28.66 -14.01
C LEU A 436 -3.87 29.08 -15.27
N GLU A 437 -4.57 29.67 -16.22
CA GLU A 437 -3.91 30.28 -17.39
C GLU A 437 -3.23 31.59 -16.98
N ILE A 438 -1.91 31.64 -17.18
CA ILE A 438 -1.07 32.82 -16.91
C ILE A 438 -0.61 33.40 -18.24
N THR A 439 -0.74 34.75 -18.39
CA THR A 439 -0.30 35.40 -19.62
C THR A 439 1.22 35.39 -19.76
N PRO A 440 1.75 35.29 -21.00
CA PRO A 440 3.20 35.34 -21.23
C PRO A 440 3.85 36.61 -20.73
N GLU A 441 3.15 37.76 -20.81
CA GLU A 441 3.65 39.04 -20.27
C GLU A 441 3.87 39.00 -18.75
N LEU A 442 2.96 38.35 -18.00
CA LEU A 442 3.14 38.20 -16.56
C LEU A 442 4.33 37.27 -16.26
N ILE A 443 4.47 36.16 -16.96
CA ILE A 443 5.61 35.23 -16.82
C ILE A 443 6.92 35.98 -17.10
N LYS A 444 7.00 36.73 -18.19
CA LYS A 444 8.17 37.55 -18.55
C LYS A 444 8.52 38.57 -17.47
N ASN A 445 7.51 39.28 -16.92
CA ASN A 445 7.73 40.22 -15.84
C ASN A 445 8.25 39.53 -14.58
N THR A 446 7.77 38.35 -14.25
CA THR A 446 8.31 37.59 -13.11
C THR A 446 9.74 37.11 -13.37
N ALA A 447 10.09 36.73 -14.60
CA ALA A 447 11.45 36.35 -14.98
C ALA A 447 12.43 37.53 -14.84
N LEU A 448 12.00 38.78 -15.01
CA LEU A 448 12.85 39.94 -14.76
C LEU A 448 13.11 40.19 -13.26
N ASN A 449 12.12 39.92 -12.41
CA ASN A 449 12.12 40.31 -11.01
C ASN A 449 12.52 39.23 -10.01
N ASN A 450 12.54 37.94 -10.41
CA ASN A 450 12.88 36.81 -9.56
C ASN A 450 14.15 36.12 -10.05
N ASP A 451 14.80 35.38 -9.20
CA ASP A 451 16.12 34.77 -9.44
C ASP A 451 15.99 33.30 -9.90
N ILE A 452 14.88 32.65 -9.57
CA ILE A 452 14.56 31.25 -9.89
C ILE A 452 13.05 31.06 -10.04
N ALA A 453 12.64 30.09 -10.86
CA ALA A 453 11.24 29.65 -10.94
C ALA A 453 11.06 28.22 -10.44
N PHE A 454 9.94 27.97 -9.77
CA PHE A 454 9.43 26.65 -9.44
C PHE A 454 8.07 26.44 -10.10
N VAL A 455 7.85 25.28 -10.71
CA VAL A 455 6.57 24.91 -11.32
C VAL A 455 6.10 23.60 -10.69
N THR A 456 4.97 23.62 -9.98
CA THR A 456 4.42 22.42 -9.35
C THR A 456 3.32 21.82 -10.20
N LEU A 457 3.54 20.61 -10.72
CA LEU A 457 2.57 19.82 -11.44
C LEU A 457 2.01 18.73 -10.53
N GLY A 458 0.70 18.68 -10.37
CA GLY A 458 0.06 17.77 -9.41
C GLY A 458 -0.86 16.74 -10.07
N ARG A 459 -0.96 15.56 -9.46
CA ARG A 459 -1.94 14.52 -9.81
C ARG A 459 -2.45 13.83 -8.55
N ILE A 460 -3.77 13.79 -8.41
CA ILE A 460 -4.46 13.11 -7.33
C ILE A 460 -5.11 11.83 -7.84
N SER A 461 -5.23 10.84 -6.99
CA SER A 461 -6.05 9.65 -7.23
C SER A 461 -6.61 9.09 -5.92
N GLY A 462 -7.42 8.06 -6.00
CA GLY A 462 -8.03 7.48 -4.83
C GLY A 462 -8.77 6.19 -5.11
N GLU A 463 -9.37 5.69 -4.05
CA GLU A 463 -10.16 4.47 -4.03
C GLU A 463 -11.41 4.57 -4.88
N ALA A 464 -11.85 3.44 -5.44
CA ALA A 464 -13.03 3.23 -6.28
C ALA A 464 -12.95 3.82 -7.70
N ARG A 465 -11.81 4.37 -8.11
CA ARG A 465 -11.62 4.97 -9.43
C ARG A 465 -10.18 4.91 -9.91
N ASP A 466 -10.00 4.44 -11.14
CA ASP A 466 -8.71 4.48 -11.80
C ASP A 466 -8.42 5.85 -12.44
N ARG A 467 -7.15 6.13 -12.65
CA ARG A 467 -6.67 7.32 -13.35
C ARG A 467 -7.04 7.26 -14.83
N ILE A 468 -7.16 8.40 -15.48
CA ILE A 468 -7.51 8.55 -16.90
C ILE A 468 -6.24 8.91 -17.67
N LEU A 469 -5.93 8.16 -18.74
CA LEU A 469 -4.72 8.37 -19.54
C LEU A 469 -4.52 9.84 -19.96
N LYS A 470 -5.52 10.44 -20.62
CA LYS A 470 -5.42 11.80 -21.17
C LYS A 470 -5.42 12.91 -20.12
N ARG A 471 -5.79 12.63 -18.86
CA ARG A 471 -5.92 13.65 -17.83
C ARG A 471 -4.92 13.47 -16.70
N ASP A 472 -4.64 12.20 -16.34
CA ASP A 472 -3.92 11.89 -15.11
C ASP A 472 -2.52 11.31 -15.38
N PHE A 473 -2.30 10.63 -16.52
CA PHE A 473 -0.97 10.21 -16.95
C PHE A 473 -0.29 11.28 -17.83
N LEU A 474 -1.01 11.81 -18.80
CA LEU A 474 -0.58 12.97 -19.59
C LEU A 474 -0.88 14.26 -18.82
N PHE A 475 -0.02 15.27 -18.97
CA PHE A 475 -0.35 16.63 -18.54
C PHE A 475 -1.28 17.29 -19.55
N GLN A 476 -2.11 18.24 -19.08
CA GLN A 476 -3.02 18.98 -19.93
C GLN A 476 -2.24 20.00 -20.78
N GLU A 477 -2.79 20.40 -21.92
CA GLU A 477 -2.15 21.33 -22.84
C GLU A 477 -1.77 22.67 -22.17
N ASN A 478 -2.63 23.21 -21.30
CA ASN A 478 -2.35 24.43 -20.57
C ASN A 478 -1.24 24.28 -19.52
N GLU A 479 -1.09 23.10 -18.91
CA GLU A 479 0.01 22.80 -17.97
C GLU A 479 1.36 22.75 -18.72
N ILE A 480 1.40 22.08 -19.87
CA ILE A 480 2.61 22.02 -20.72
C ILE A 480 2.96 23.40 -21.25
N LYS A 481 1.99 24.15 -21.78
CA LYS A 481 2.20 25.51 -22.28
C LYS A 481 2.71 26.45 -21.19
N LEU A 482 2.20 26.33 -19.95
CA LEU A 482 2.73 27.09 -18.81
C LEU A 482 4.21 26.76 -18.59
N LEU A 483 4.56 25.46 -18.54
CA LEU A 483 5.94 25.03 -18.34
C LEU A 483 6.87 25.51 -19.47
N GLU A 484 6.45 25.36 -20.71
CA GLU A 484 7.22 25.82 -21.89
C GLU A 484 7.49 27.33 -21.80
N THR A 485 6.45 28.14 -21.55
CA THR A 485 6.58 29.60 -21.48
C THR A 485 7.47 30.02 -20.30
N VAL A 486 7.32 29.37 -19.13
CA VAL A 486 8.18 29.66 -17.96
C VAL A 486 9.64 29.32 -18.26
N CYS A 487 9.91 28.16 -18.88
CA CYS A 487 11.27 27.79 -19.25
C CYS A 487 11.85 28.77 -20.28
N GLU A 488 11.11 29.12 -21.34
CA GLU A 488 11.55 30.07 -22.34
C GLU A 488 11.96 31.43 -21.74
N GLU A 489 11.09 32.06 -20.95
CA GLU A 489 11.31 33.39 -20.40
C GLU A 489 12.41 33.42 -19.33
N TYR A 490 12.47 32.39 -18.45
CA TYR A 490 13.52 32.30 -17.45
C TYR A 490 14.90 31.99 -18.04
N HIS A 491 14.98 31.08 -19.01
CA HIS A 491 16.22 30.78 -19.72
C HIS A 491 16.72 31.98 -20.54
N ALA A 492 15.80 32.73 -21.19
CA ALA A 492 16.15 33.97 -21.87
C ALA A 492 16.74 35.02 -20.90
N ALA A 493 16.31 35.02 -19.62
CA ALA A 493 16.86 35.86 -18.57
C ALA A 493 18.11 35.24 -17.88
N GLY A 494 18.63 34.10 -18.35
CA GLY A 494 19.77 33.38 -17.75
C GLY A 494 19.49 32.74 -16.40
N LYS A 495 18.23 32.42 -16.10
CA LYS A 495 17.76 31.91 -14.80
C LYS A 495 17.28 30.47 -14.90
N LYS A 496 17.19 29.79 -13.77
CA LYS A 496 16.87 28.35 -13.67
C LYS A 496 15.40 28.10 -13.37
N VAL A 497 14.90 26.98 -13.89
CA VAL A 497 13.55 26.47 -13.66
C VAL A 497 13.60 25.09 -13.05
N VAL A 498 12.85 24.89 -11.96
CA VAL A 498 12.73 23.62 -11.23
C VAL A 498 11.27 23.14 -11.27
N VAL A 499 11.04 21.91 -11.72
CA VAL A 499 9.73 21.27 -11.66
C VAL A 499 9.60 20.44 -10.40
N LEU A 500 8.47 20.56 -9.71
CA LEU A 500 8.06 19.76 -8.58
C LEU A 500 6.90 18.84 -9.03
N LEU A 501 7.08 17.52 -8.95
CA LEU A 501 6.04 16.55 -9.29
C LEU A 501 5.33 16.08 -8.01
N ASN A 502 4.18 16.67 -7.70
CA ASN A 502 3.32 16.29 -6.58
C ASN A 502 2.27 15.28 -7.08
N ILE A 503 2.68 14.03 -7.27
CA ILE A 503 1.95 13.01 -8.05
C ILE A 503 1.69 11.73 -7.27
N CYS A 504 0.58 11.07 -7.62
CA CYS A 504 0.09 9.83 -7.01
C CYS A 504 0.58 8.53 -7.69
N GLY A 505 1.40 8.64 -8.71
CA GLY A 505 1.95 7.56 -9.53
C GLY A 505 2.66 8.14 -10.75
N PRO A 506 3.22 7.31 -11.64
CA PRO A 506 3.97 7.81 -12.79
C PRO A 506 3.11 8.67 -13.70
N VAL A 507 3.76 9.59 -14.36
CA VAL A 507 3.22 10.46 -15.39
C VAL A 507 4.10 10.40 -16.63
N GLU A 508 3.59 10.80 -17.75
CA GLU A 508 4.40 11.00 -18.96
C GLU A 508 5.41 12.12 -18.71
N THR A 509 6.66 11.87 -19.01
CA THR A 509 7.76 12.83 -18.81
C THR A 509 8.63 13.01 -20.05
N ALA A 510 8.55 12.10 -21.00
CA ALA A 510 9.45 12.09 -22.16
C ALA A 510 9.29 13.31 -23.06
N SER A 511 8.06 13.88 -23.17
CA SER A 511 7.78 15.01 -24.07
C SER A 511 8.26 16.36 -23.52
N TRP A 512 8.47 16.50 -22.19
CA TRP A 512 8.76 17.80 -21.58
C TRP A 512 9.95 17.83 -20.60
N SER A 513 10.46 16.66 -20.19
CA SER A 513 11.52 16.61 -19.16
C SER A 513 12.82 17.32 -19.54
N ASP A 514 13.04 17.59 -20.84
CA ASP A 514 14.22 18.33 -21.30
C ASP A 514 14.10 19.86 -21.05
N LEU A 515 12.91 20.39 -20.86
CA LEU A 515 12.67 21.81 -20.70
C LEU A 515 13.25 22.39 -19.40
N PRO A 516 12.90 21.89 -18.17
CA PRO A 516 13.39 22.49 -16.94
C PRO A 516 14.84 22.08 -16.62
N ASP A 517 15.51 22.84 -15.76
CA ASP A 517 16.87 22.53 -15.29
C ASP A 517 16.91 21.42 -14.24
N ALA A 518 15.87 21.30 -13.43
CA ALA A 518 15.77 20.22 -12.44
C ALA A 518 14.33 19.73 -12.30
N ILE A 519 14.20 18.46 -11.93
CA ILE A 519 12.91 17.80 -11.68
C ILE A 519 13.02 17.04 -10.36
N LEU A 520 12.19 17.40 -9.39
CA LEU A 520 12.07 16.69 -8.12
C LEU A 520 10.68 16.03 -8.03
N CYS A 521 10.65 14.70 -7.99
CA CYS A 521 9.43 13.96 -7.70
C CYS A 521 9.21 13.90 -6.19
N THR A 522 8.19 14.61 -5.74
CA THR A 522 7.84 14.75 -4.32
C THR A 522 6.80 13.73 -3.89
N TRP A 523 6.21 13.00 -4.83
CA TRP A 523 5.06 12.13 -4.62
C TRP A 523 3.94 12.85 -3.86
N LEU A 524 3.25 12.17 -2.93
CA LEU A 524 2.28 12.76 -1.98
C LEU A 524 2.89 12.70 -0.58
N PRO A 525 3.45 13.83 -0.09
CA PRO A 525 4.44 13.81 0.99
C PRO A 525 3.88 13.98 2.41
N GLY A 526 2.55 13.93 2.59
CA GLY A 526 1.93 14.19 3.90
C GLY A 526 1.77 15.66 4.22
N GLU A 527 1.30 15.96 5.44
CA GLU A 527 0.94 17.33 5.85
C GLU A 527 2.12 18.30 5.91
N GLU A 528 3.32 17.82 6.22
CA GLU A 528 4.57 18.59 6.30
C GLU A 528 5.33 18.69 4.96
N GLY A 529 4.69 18.29 3.86
CA GLY A 529 5.32 18.13 2.56
C GLY A 529 6.04 19.34 2.05
N GLY A 530 5.48 20.55 2.19
CA GLY A 530 6.13 21.78 1.73
C GLY A 530 7.46 22.06 2.46
N ASN A 531 7.51 21.82 3.77
CA ASN A 531 8.75 21.95 4.55
C ASN A 531 9.78 20.89 4.12
N ALA A 532 9.34 19.64 3.91
CA ALA A 532 10.21 18.56 3.44
C ALA A 532 10.77 18.85 2.04
N ILE A 533 9.94 19.35 1.12
CA ILE A 533 10.35 19.81 -0.21
C ILE A 533 11.44 20.88 -0.10
N ALA A 534 11.22 21.91 0.73
CA ALA A 534 12.18 22.98 0.93
C ALA A 534 13.52 22.48 1.54
N ASP A 535 13.48 21.51 2.47
CA ASP A 535 14.67 20.90 3.04
C ASP A 535 15.52 20.18 1.96
N VAL A 536 14.88 19.51 0.99
CA VAL A 536 15.59 18.90 -0.14
C VAL A 536 16.07 19.94 -1.13
N LEU A 537 15.22 20.89 -1.55
CA LEU A 537 15.57 21.92 -2.53
C LEU A 537 16.77 22.78 -2.10
N THR A 538 16.89 23.07 -0.78
CA THR A 538 18.00 23.87 -0.24
C THR A 538 19.27 23.08 0.05
N GLY A 539 19.22 21.75 -0.06
CA GLY A 539 20.34 20.87 0.28
C GLY A 539 20.55 20.69 1.80
N LYS A 540 19.60 21.11 2.62
CA LYS A 540 19.58 20.75 4.05
C LYS A 540 19.49 19.23 4.22
N VAL A 541 18.76 18.57 3.32
CA VAL A 541 18.75 17.12 3.14
C VAL A 541 19.15 16.80 1.70
N ASN A 542 20.16 15.95 1.53
CA ASN A 542 20.57 15.47 0.22
C ASN A 542 19.56 14.42 -0.26
N PRO A 543 18.94 14.56 -1.45
CA PRO A 543 18.00 13.56 -1.96
C PRO A 543 18.66 12.18 -2.07
N SER A 544 17.95 11.19 -1.58
CA SER A 544 18.41 9.79 -1.55
C SER A 544 17.32 8.81 -1.93
N GLY A 545 16.16 9.30 -2.34
CA GLY A 545 15.03 8.51 -2.86
C GLY A 545 15.36 7.86 -4.19
N ARG A 546 14.75 6.70 -4.45
CA ARG A 546 14.88 5.93 -5.69
C ARG A 546 13.49 5.49 -6.14
N LEU A 547 13.24 5.52 -7.45
CA LEU A 547 11.93 5.16 -8.00
C LEU A 547 11.54 3.72 -7.62
N PRO A 548 10.36 3.51 -7.01
CA PRO A 548 9.86 2.18 -6.68
C PRO A 548 9.08 1.55 -7.83
N MET A 549 8.99 2.24 -8.97
CA MET A 549 8.39 1.77 -10.20
C MET A 549 8.99 2.47 -11.41
N THR A 550 8.90 1.81 -12.56
CA THR A 550 9.35 2.32 -13.86
C THR A 550 8.44 3.43 -14.37
N PHE A 551 9.03 4.51 -14.93
CA PHE A 551 8.31 5.53 -15.71
C PHE A 551 8.49 5.19 -17.19
N PRO A 552 7.47 4.69 -17.89
CA PRO A 552 7.58 4.39 -19.31
C PRO A 552 7.66 5.69 -20.15
N LEU A 553 8.18 5.59 -21.37
CA LEU A 553 8.15 6.70 -22.34
C LEU A 553 6.70 7.00 -22.77
N ASP A 554 5.95 5.97 -23.06
CA ASP A 554 4.53 6.02 -23.40
C ASP A 554 3.75 5.02 -22.55
N TYR A 555 2.48 5.31 -22.27
CA TYR A 555 1.63 4.41 -21.48
C TYR A 555 1.55 3.00 -22.08
N PHE A 556 1.45 2.90 -23.42
CA PHE A 556 1.32 1.63 -24.14
C PHE A 556 2.62 0.83 -24.23
N ASP A 557 3.75 1.38 -23.77
CA ASP A 557 4.98 0.61 -23.59
C ASP A 557 4.88 -0.36 -22.41
N ALA A 558 4.02 -0.07 -21.43
CA ALA A 558 3.77 -0.97 -20.31
C ALA A 558 3.00 -2.20 -20.78
N LYS A 559 3.58 -3.40 -20.62
CA LYS A 559 2.90 -4.64 -20.96
C LYS A 559 1.63 -4.79 -20.12
N GLY A 560 0.49 -5.10 -20.75
CA GLY A 560 -0.80 -5.15 -20.08
C GLY A 560 -1.57 -3.82 -20.07
N ALA A 561 -1.07 -2.75 -20.72
CA ALA A 561 -1.80 -1.50 -20.91
C ALA A 561 -3.08 -1.72 -21.74
N ASP A 562 -3.01 -2.57 -22.75
CA ASP A 562 -4.12 -2.84 -23.67
C ASP A 562 -5.34 -3.50 -23.01
N ASN A 563 -5.18 -4.16 -21.89
CA ASN A 563 -6.26 -4.86 -21.18
C ASN A 563 -6.67 -4.20 -19.85
N PHE A 564 -6.15 -3.01 -19.57
CA PHE A 564 -6.52 -2.25 -18.38
C PHE A 564 -7.63 -1.23 -18.71
N PRO A 565 -8.66 -1.00 -17.84
CA PRO A 565 -8.82 -1.65 -16.54
C PRO A 565 -9.46 -3.03 -16.62
N TYR A 566 -10.21 -3.36 -17.68
CA TYR A 566 -10.84 -4.68 -17.84
C TYR A 566 -11.36 -4.91 -19.27
N GLN A 567 -11.66 -6.17 -19.56
CA GLN A 567 -12.34 -6.62 -20.75
C GLN A 567 -13.71 -7.21 -20.41
N PHE A 568 -14.59 -7.35 -21.37
CA PHE A 568 -15.93 -7.95 -21.19
C PHE A 568 -16.09 -9.24 -21.99
N VAL A 569 -16.74 -10.23 -21.36
CA VAL A 569 -17.36 -11.34 -22.07
C VAL A 569 -18.86 -11.10 -22.09
N SER A 570 -19.41 -10.86 -23.29
CA SER A 570 -20.86 -10.78 -23.46
C SER A 570 -21.48 -12.17 -23.30
N ASN A 571 -22.39 -12.35 -22.36
CA ASN A 571 -23.13 -13.59 -22.18
C ASN A 571 -24.59 -13.43 -22.64
N LYS A 572 -24.78 -13.36 -23.95
CA LYS A 572 -26.10 -13.16 -24.59
C LYS A 572 -27.14 -14.22 -24.20
N ALA A 573 -26.72 -15.44 -23.88
CA ALA A 573 -27.62 -16.51 -23.48
C ALA A 573 -28.30 -16.29 -22.12
N ASN A 574 -27.77 -15.40 -21.29
CA ASN A 574 -28.22 -15.14 -19.91
C ASN A 574 -28.60 -13.68 -19.67
N GLU A 575 -28.98 -12.91 -20.71
CA GLU A 575 -29.31 -11.48 -20.59
C GLU A 575 -30.42 -11.17 -19.57
N SER A 576 -31.34 -12.12 -19.33
CA SER A 576 -32.41 -12.01 -18.34
C SER A 576 -32.09 -12.63 -16.97
N ALA A 577 -30.99 -13.40 -16.88
CA ALA A 577 -30.59 -14.00 -15.62
C ALA A 577 -29.93 -12.96 -14.70
N VAL A 578 -30.23 -13.10 -13.41
CA VAL A 578 -29.65 -12.26 -12.37
C VAL A 578 -28.58 -13.05 -11.64
N HIS A 579 -27.39 -12.48 -11.51
CA HIS A 579 -26.32 -13.10 -10.74
C HIS A 579 -26.69 -13.05 -9.24
N PRO A 580 -26.91 -14.18 -8.56
CA PRO A 580 -27.36 -14.20 -7.18
C PRO A 580 -26.37 -13.51 -6.22
N GLU A 581 -25.08 -13.50 -6.57
CA GLU A 581 -24.00 -12.90 -5.79
C GLU A 581 -23.64 -11.46 -6.24
N ARG A 582 -24.28 -10.94 -7.30
CA ARG A 582 -24.03 -9.61 -7.87
C ARG A 582 -25.13 -8.59 -7.55
N ARG A 583 -25.81 -8.72 -6.42
CA ARG A 583 -26.84 -7.77 -5.97
C ARG A 583 -27.95 -7.52 -6.99
N GLY A 584 -28.31 -8.51 -7.78
CA GLY A 584 -29.37 -8.39 -8.77
C GLY A 584 -28.93 -7.80 -10.13
N LEU A 585 -27.64 -7.64 -10.38
CA LEU A 585 -27.15 -7.21 -11.68
C LEU A 585 -27.26 -8.35 -12.72
N PRO A 586 -27.55 -8.03 -14.00
CA PRO A 586 -27.63 -9.03 -15.07
C PRO A 586 -26.31 -9.78 -15.27
N LEU A 587 -26.39 -11.08 -15.59
CA LEU A 587 -25.24 -11.93 -15.92
C LEU A 587 -24.67 -11.67 -17.33
N LYS A 588 -25.22 -10.75 -18.10
CA LYS A 588 -24.86 -10.58 -19.50
C LYS A 588 -23.42 -10.18 -19.78
N ASP A 589 -22.80 -9.47 -18.81
CA ASP A 589 -21.44 -8.97 -18.97
C ASP A 589 -20.60 -9.32 -17.76
N ILE A 590 -19.53 -10.09 -17.96
CA ILE A 590 -18.53 -10.41 -16.94
C ILE A 590 -17.28 -9.60 -17.26
N ALA A 591 -16.95 -8.68 -16.37
CA ALA A 591 -15.68 -7.94 -16.46
C ALA A 591 -14.53 -8.86 -16.02
N TYR A 592 -13.45 -8.86 -16.80
CA TYR A 592 -12.25 -9.61 -16.44
C TYR A 592 -11.00 -8.85 -16.92
N THR A 593 -9.88 -9.17 -16.32
CA THR A 593 -8.57 -8.64 -16.73
C THR A 593 -7.60 -9.80 -16.84
N ASP A 594 -7.13 -10.06 -18.06
CA ASP A 594 -6.06 -11.05 -18.28
C ASP A 594 -4.72 -10.41 -17.94
N TYR A 595 -4.01 -10.99 -16.98
CA TYR A 595 -2.66 -10.55 -16.62
C TYR A 595 -1.63 -11.20 -17.57
N SER A 596 -1.78 -10.87 -18.86
CA SER A 596 -1.03 -11.46 -19.96
C SER A 596 0.47 -11.15 -19.94
N GLU A 597 0.86 -10.14 -19.15
CA GLU A 597 2.27 -9.84 -18.89
C GLU A 597 2.98 -10.93 -18.07
N GLY A 598 2.22 -11.77 -17.36
CA GLY A 598 2.77 -12.83 -16.54
C GLY A 598 3.70 -12.29 -15.45
N ILE A 599 4.86 -12.90 -15.29
CA ILE A 599 5.89 -12.47 -14.34
C ILE A 599 6.63 -11.19 -14.76
N TYR A 600 6.36 -10.67 -15.96
CA TYR A 600 7.06 -9.53 -16.55
C TYR A 600 6.34 -8.20 -16.24
N VAL A 601 6.21 -7.87 -14.95
CA VAL A 601 5.67 -6.60 -14.48
C VAL A 601 6.80 -5.58 -14.31
N GLY A 602 6.56 -4.34 -14.75
CA GLY A 602 7.47 -3.22 -14.57
C GLY A 602 8.88 -3.49 -15.12
N TYR A 603 9.91 -3.19 -14.34
CA TYR A 603 11.32 -3.32 -14.78
C TYR A 603 11.68 -4.74 -15.27
N ARG A 604 11.03 -5.79 -14.76
CA ARG A 604 11.25 -7.16 -15.26
C ARG A 604 10.98 -7.26 -16.75
N TYR A 605 9.94 -6.58 -17.23
CA TYR A 605 9.62 -6.51 -18.65
C TYR A 605 10.60 -5.63 -19.42
N PHE A 606 10.82 -4.39 -18.96
CA PHE A 606 11.64 -3.42 -19.66
C PHE A 606 13.10 -3.86 -19.77
N CYS A 607 13.69 -4.35 -18.68
CA CYS A 607 15.07 -4.86 -18.68
C CYS A 607 15.21 -6.11 -19.55
N THR A 608 14.28 -7.08 -19.44
CA THR A 608 14.39 -8.35 -20.21
C THR A 608 14.27 -8.12 -21.71
N ASN A 609 13.48 -7.14 -22.13
CA ASN A 609 13.25 -6.83 -23.55
C ASN A 609 14.11 -5.64 -24.04
N SER A 610 15.01 -5.12 -23.21
CA SER A 610 15.85 -3.96 -23.53
C SER A 610 15.04 -2.77 -24.07
N LYS A 611 13.83 -2.56 -23.52
CA LYS A 611 12.98 -1.44 -23.89
C LYS A 611 13.41 -0.16 -23.18
N PRO A 612 13.53 0.96 -23.91
CA PRO A 612 13.82 2.25 -23.29
C PRO A 612 12.68 2.71 -22.41
N VAL A 613 13.03 3.48 -21.38
CA VAL A 613 12.09 4.07 -20.43
C VAL A 613 12.49 5.51 -20.14
N SER A 614 11.57 6.32 -19.66
CA SER A 614 11.88 7.69 -19.24
C SER A 614 12.78 7.68 -17.99
N TYR A 615 12.36 6.90 -16.98
CA TYR A 615 13.20 6.64 -15.79
C TYR A 615 13.02 5.18 -15.35
N PRO A 616 14.12 4.44 -15.17
CA PRO A 616 14.03 3.04 -14.76
C PRO A 616 13.69 2.88 -13.27
N PHE A 617 13.25 1.68 -12.90
CA PHE A 617 13.11 1.25 -11.52
C PHE A 617 14.44 1.41 -10.77
N GLY A 618 14.40 2.05 -9.61
CA GLY A 618 15.59 2.33 -8.78
C GLY A 618 16.34 3.60 -9.17
N PHE A 619 15.94 4.32 -10.22
CA PHE A 619 16.57 5.58 -10.61
C PHE A 619 16.36 6.69 -9.57
N GLY A 620 17.37 7.52 -9.43
CA GLY A 620 17.34 8.75 -8.63
C GLY A 620 18.74 9.35 -8.51
N LEU A 621 18.81 10.68 -8.55
CA LEU A 621 20.06 11.44 -8.43
C LEU A 621 20.29 11.89 -6.98
N SER A 622 21.50 12.33 -6.70
CA SER A 622 21.94 12.89 -5.44
C SER A 622 22.77 14.15 -5.67
N TYR A 623 22.95 14.98 -4.64
CA TYR A 623 23.91 16.11 -4.68
C TYR A 623 25.36 15.68 -4.48
N THR A 624 25.58 14.36 -4.34
CA THR A 624 26.91 13.75 -4.26
C THR A 624 26.98 12.54 -5.21
N THR A 625 28.14 11.91 -5.32
CA THR A 625 28.35 10.70 -6.11
C THR A 625 28.83 9.57 -5.24
N PHE A 626 28.56 8.33 -5.66
CA PHE A 626 28.98 7.13 -4.95
C PHE A 626 29.74 6.19 -5.88
N GLY A 627 30.74 5.51 -5.34
CA GLY A 627 31.49 4.47 -6.03
C GLY A 627 31.30 3.13 -5.34
N TYR A 628 31.20 2.07 -6.13
CA TYR A 628 30.99 0.71 -5.65
C TYR A 628 32.25 -0.13 -5.80
N SER A 629 32.55 -0.95 -4.82
CA SER A 629 33.75 -1.81 -4.83
C SER A 629 33.53 -3.06 -3.97
N LYS A 630 34.47 -4.01 -4.10
CA LYS A 630 34.54 -5.24 -3.28
C LYS A 630 33.24 -6.05 -3.31
N ALA A 631 32.53 -6.10 -4.46
CA ALA A 631 31.38 -6.94 -4.65
C ALA A 631 31.76 -8.42 -4.45
N SER A 632 31.00 -9.12 -3.62
CA SER A 632 31.25 -10.53 -3.32
C SER A 632 29.93 -11.24 -3.04
N VAL A 633 29.78 -12.43 -3.62
CA VAL A 633 28.61 -13.29 -3.38
C VAL A 633 29.05 -14.74 -3.24
N LYS A 634 28.49 -15.42 -2.23
CA LYS A 634 28.72 -16.85 -2.00
C LYS A 634 27.52 -17.52 -1.37
N VAL A 635 27.32 -18.79 -1.70
CA VAL A 635 26.35 -19.63 -1.00
C VAL A 635 26.98 -20.20 0.28
N LYS A 636 26.36 -19.94 1.41
CA LYS A 636 26.73 -20.46 2.74
C LYS A 636 25.54 -21.18 3.36
N GLY A 637 25.57 -22.51 3.32
CA GLY A 637 24.45 -23.32 3.83
C GLY A 637 23.16 -23.09 3.05
N GLN A 638 22.14 -22.58 3.71
CA GLN A 638 20.84 -22.28 3.10
C GLN A 638 20.72 -20.82 2.59
N ASN A 639 21.74 -20.00 2.76
CA ASN A 639 21.72 -18.60 2.40
C ASN A 639 22.72 -18.25 1.31
N VAL A 640 22.38 -17.27 0.50
CA VAL A 640 23.27 -16.48 -0.35
C VAL A 640 23.70 -15.28 0.50
N ILE A 641 25.01 -15.18 0.72
CA ILE A 641 25.59 -14.01 1.41
C ILE A 641 26.23 -13.14 0.36
N ALA A 642 25.71 -11.94 0.21
CA ALA A 642 26.18 -10.93 -0.74
C ALA A 642 26.69 -9.70 0.00
N SER A 643 27.74 -9.06 -0.49
CA SER A 643 28.24 -7.81 0.08
C SER A 643 28.84 -6.91 -0.99
N VAL A 644 28.73 -5.61 -0.76
CA VAL A 644 29.35 -4.56 -1.59
C VAL A 644 29.72 -3.38 -0.71
N THR A 645 30.85 -2.72 -1.02
CA THR A 645 31.29 -1.51 -0.34
C THR A 645 30.91 -0.29 -1.17
N VAL A 646 30.17 0.63 -0.57
CA VAL A 646 29.79 1.91 -1.15
C VAL A 646 30.64 3.02 -0.51
N THR A 647 31.22 3.88 -1.34
CA THR A 647 32.03 5.03 -0.92
C THR A 647 31.39 6.31 -1.45
N ASN A 648 31.22 7.32 -0.61
CA ASN A 648 30.86 8.66 -1.09
C ASN A 648 32.08 9.31 -1.75
N THR A 649 32.05 9.43 -3.08
CA THR A 649 33.13 9.98 -3.90
C THR A 649 32.96 11.47 -4.22
N GLY A 650 31.80 12.05 -3.87
CA GLY A 650 31.49 13.44 -4.13
C GLY A 650 31.80 14.37 -2.95
N ALA A 651 31.31 15.61 -3.02
CA ALA A 651 31.65 16.69 -2.10
C ALA A 651 30.61 16.95 -0.99
N ALA A 652 29.41 16.37 -1.08
CA ALA A 652 28.34 16.53 -0.08
C ALA A 652 28.09 15.21 0.67
N ALA A 653 27.69 15.31 1.94
CA ALA A 653 27.23 14.13 2.67
C ALA A 653 25.95 13.55 2.04
N GLY A 654 25.85 12.23 1.94
CA GLY A 654 24.71 11.59 1.31
C GLY A 654 24.50 10.14 1.72
N LYS A 655 23.34 9.61 1.40
CA LYS A 655 22.97 8.19 1.57
C LYS A 655 22.78 7.56 0.20
N GLU A 656 23.14 6.28 0.07
CA GLU A 656 22.96 5.51 -1.15
C GLU A 656 22.08 4.29 -0.90
N ALA A 657 21.06 4.09 -1.74
CA ALA A 657 20.27 2.87 -1.77
C ALA A 657 20.94 1.84 -2.69
N VAL A 658 20.97 0.59 -2.25
CA VAL A 658 21.62 -0.51 -2.99
C VAL A 658 20.64 -1.67 -3.09
N GLY A 659 20.24 -2.01 -4.32
CA GLY A 659 19.57 -3.27 -4.63
C GLY A 659 20.58 -4.38 -4.83
N PHE A 660 20.27 -5.56 -4.37
CA PHE A 660 20.91 -6.82 -4.71
C PHE A 660 20.02 -7.57 -5.70
N TYR A 661 20.40 -7.48 -6.97
CA TYR A 661 19.68 -8.12 -8.07
C TYR A 661 20.37 -9.40 -8.51
N VAL A 662 19.62 -10.32 -9.08
CA VAL A 662 20.14 -11.61 -9.55
C VAL A 662 19.59 -11.95 -10.93
N HIS A 663 20.47 -12.33 -11.84
CA HIS A 663 20.15 -13.10 -13.05
C HIS A 663 20.31 -14.59 -12.73
N ALA A 664 19.25 -15.35 -12.87
CA ALA A 664 19.23 -16.78 -12.57
C ALA A 664 19.28 -17.63 -13.84
N PRO A 665 19.96 -18.80 -13.84
CA PRO A 665 19.89 -19.72 -14.96
C PRO A 665 18.46 -20.28 -15.15
N LEU A 666 18.08 -20.58 -16.39
CA LEU A 666 16.74 -21.06 -16.74
C LEU A 666 16.33 -22.32 -15.97
N GLY A 667 17.24 -23.28 -15.79
CA GLY A 667 16.90 -24.56 -15.17
C GLY A 667 15.87 -25.33 -15.97
N SER A 668 14.69 -25.61 -15.35
CA SER A 668 13.58 -26.29 -16.00
C SER A 668 12.58 -25.34 -16.68
N PHE A 669 12.83 -24.03 -16.64
CA PHE A 669 11.92 -23.01 -17.16
C PHE A 669 12.34 -22.59 -18.57
N SER A 670 11.37 -22.25 -19.40
CA SER A 670 11.61 -21.71 -20.75
C SER A 670 12.08 -20.26 -20.74
N ASP A 671 11.70 -19.51 -19.69
CA ASP A 671 11.94 -18.09 -19.55
C ASP A 671 12.16 -17.68 -18.11
N LYS A 672 12.90 -16.60 -17.91
CA LYS A 672 13.06 -15.87 -16.64
C LYS A 672 13.39 -14.41 -16.92
N PRO A 673 13.04 -13.48 -16.01
CA PRO A 673 13.50 -12.10 -16.12
C PRO A 673 15.03 -12.02 -16.16
N SER A 674 15.55 -11.09 -16.94
CA SER A 674 17.00 -10.85 -17.01
C SER A 674 17.59 -10.38 -15.69
N VAL A 675 16.78 -9.73 -14.85
CA VAL A 675 17.18 -9.17 -13.56
C VAL A 675 15.98 -9.20 -12.59
N GLU A 676 16.22 -9.60 -11.35
CA GLU A 676 15.23 -9.62 -10.28
C GLU A 676 15.84 -9.15 -8.97
N LEU A 677 15.18 -8.19 -8.31
CA LEU A 677 15.55 -7.77 -6.95
C LEU A 677 15.37 -8.94 -5.97
N LYS A 678 16.35 -9.19 -5.14
CA LYS A 678 16.30 -10.25 -4.12
C LYS A 678 16.45 -9.69 -2.70
N GLU A 679 17.08 -8.52 -2.57
CA GLU A 679 17.26 -7.81 -1.31
C GLU A 679 17.68 -6.36 -1.58
N PHE A 680 17.56 -5.48 -0.60
CA PHE A 680 18.01 -4.09 -0.69
C PHE A 680 18.41 -3.55 0.68
N GLY A 681 19.17 -2.46 0.65
CA GLY A 681 19.55 -1.72 1.84
C GLY A 681 19.99 -0.31 1.50
N LYS A 682 20.05 0.55 2.50
CA LYS A 682 20.49 1.93 2.38
C LYS A 682 21.69 2.18 3.29
N THR A 683 22.66 2.95 2.84
CA THR A 683 23.78 3.32 3.70
C THR A 683 23.33 4.28 4.81
N ARG A 684 24.10 4.36 5.88
CA ARG A 684 24.03 5.54 6.74
C ARG A 684 24.41 6.79 5.95
N LEU A 685 24.23 7.96 6.54
CA LEU A 685 24.78 9.19 5.98
C LEU A 685 26.33 9.10 5.90
N LEU A 686 26.87 9.09 4.69
CA LEU A 686 28.30 9.03 4.43
C LEU A 686 28.83 10.43 4.17
N GLN A 687 29.86 10.85 4.91
CA GLN A 687 30.61 12.05 4.60
C GLN A 687 31.47 11.85 3.34
N PRO A 688 31.93 12.92 2.67
CA PRO A 688 32.87 12.79 1.56
C PRO A 688 34.08 11.90 1.92
N GLY A 689 34.36 10.88 1.09
CA GLY A 689 35.42 9.89 1.29
C GLY A 689 35.06 8.73 2.24
N GLU A 690 33.95 8.80 2.98
CA GLU A 690 33.53 7.69 3.84
C GLU A 690 32.95 6.51 3.05
N SER A 691 33.15 5.31 3.60
CA SER A 691 32.66 4.07 3.03
C SER A 691 31.80 3.27 4.04
N GLN A 692 30.91 2.47 3.49
CA GLN A 692 30.16 1.45 4.26
C GLN A 692 30.04 0.18 3.42
N THR A 693 30.27 -0.97 4.04
CA THR A 693 29.97 -2.27 3.42
C THR A 693 28.56 -2.68 3.82
N LEU A 694 27.69 -2.86 2.82
CA LEU A 694 26.40 -3.48 2.98
C LEU A 694 26.52 -4.99 2.80
N THR A 695 25.82 -5.75 3.63
CA THR A 695 25.79 -7.21 3.55
C THR A 695 24.34 -7.69 3.54
N PHE A 696 24.03 -8.54 2.59
CA PHE A 696 22.69 -9.12 2.38
C PHE A 696 22.74 -10.62 2.66
N SER A 697 21.71 -11.15 3.31
CA SER A 697 21.55 -12.58 3.57
C SER A 697 20.20 -13.05 3.02
N VAL A 698 20.23 -13.69 1.86
CA VAL A 698 19.03 -14.11 1.13
C VAL A 698 18.90 -15.63 1.18
N PRO A 699 17.82 -16.23 1.66
CA PRO A 699 17.61 -17.66 1.57
C PRO A 699 17.71 -18.16 0.13
N VAL A 700 18.39 -19.26 -0.11
CA VAL A 700 18.51 -19.85 -1.47
C VAL A 700 17.14 -20.12 -2.09
N ARG A 701 16.10 -20.39 -1.27
CA ARG A 701 14.71 -20.52 -1.72
C ARG A 701 14.20 -19.27 -2.44
N GLN A 702 14.69 -18.08 -2.10
CA GLN A 702 14.28 -16.82 -2.76
C GLN A 702 14.80 -16.69 -4.21
N LEU A 703 15.74 -17.57 -4.62
CA LEU A 703 16.19 -17.67 -6.01
C LEU A 703 15.30 -18.60 -6.86
N ALA A 704 14.32 -19.26 -6.24
CA ALA A 704 13.44 -20.22 -6.92
C ALA A 704 12.40 -19.54 -7.80
N SER A 705 12.04 -20.17 -8.90
CA SER A 705 10.84 -19.91 -9.70
C SER A 705 9.78 -20.96 -9.42
N PHE A 706 8.52 -20.61 -9.62
CA PHE A 706 7.40 -21.51 -9.35
C PHE A 706 7.06 -22.38 -10.59
N ASN A 707 7.11 -23.69 -10.42
CA ASN A 707 6.69 -24.65 -11.43
C ASN A 707 5.22 -25.01 -11.21
N SER A 708 4.33 -24.48 -12.06
CA SER A 708 2.88 -24.68 -11.95
C SER A 708 2.47 -26.13 -12.13
N GLU A 709 3.07 -26.86 -13.09
CA GLU A 709 2.73 -28.26 -13.37
C GLU A 709 3.02 -29.17 -12.17
N LYS A 710 4.13 -28.90 -11.46
CA LYS A 710 4.59 -29.69 -10.32
C LYS A 710 4.18 -29.11 -8.98
N SER A 711 3.52 -27.96 -8.95
CA SER A 711 3.12 -27.22 -7.75
C SER A 711 4.25 -27.11 -6.73
N ARG A 712 5.41 -26.59 -7.18
CA ARG A 712 6.59 -26.45 -6.32
C ARG A 712 7.51 -25.33 -6.79
N TRP A 713 8.31 -24.82 -5.86
CA TRP A 713 9.39 -23.90 -6.16
C TRP A 713 10.65 -24.66 -6.54
N GLU A 714 11.34 -24.21 -7.59
CA GLU A 714 12.56 -24.84 -8.10
C GLU A 714 13.70 -23.84 -8.18
N THR A 715 14.77 -24.05 -7.38
CA THR A 715 16.04 -23.32 -7.54
C THR A 715 16.94 -24.09 -8.49
N ALA A 716 17.35 -23.49 -9.58
CA ALA A 716 18.21 -24.13 -10.57
C ALA A 716 19.64 -24.36 -10.05
N LYS A 717 20.25 -25.48 -10.41
CA LYS A 717 21.71 -25.67 -10.35
C LYS A 717 22.36 -24.84 -11.45
N GLY A 718 23.43 -24.13 -11.12
CA GLY A 718 24.18 -23.40 -12.15
C GLY A 718 24.91 -22.19 -11.62
N SER A 719 25.39 -21.37 -12.55
CA SER A 719 26.02 -20.08 -12.30
C SER A 719 24.94 -19.00 -12.32
N TYR A 720 25.00 -18.11 -11.35
CA TYR A 720 24.14 -16.94 -11.20
C TYR A 720 25.00 -15.70 -11.29
N THR A 721 24.46 -14.63 -11.90
CA THR A 721 25.10 -13.31 -11.87
C THR A 721 24.35 -12.42 -10.89
N ALA A 722 25.10 -11.78 -10.03
CA ALA A 722 24.59 -10.82 -9.06
C ALA A 722 24.99 -9.41 -9.48
N PHE A 723 24.06 -8.48 -9.35
CA PHE A 723 24.25 -7.06 -9.65
C PHE A 723 23.98 -6.24 -8.40
N PHE A 724 24.77 -5.19 -8.19
CA PHE A 724 24.61 -4.22 -7.11
C PHE A 724 24.46 -2.82 -7.69
N GLY A 725 23.50 -2.07 -7.20
CA GLY A 725 23.14 -0.73 -7.62
C GLY A 725 21.69 -0.45 -7.28
N ALA A 726 21.27 0.79 -7.28
CA ALA A 726 19.85 1.10 -7.11
C ALA A 726 19.08 0.87 -8.43
N ASP A 727 19.60 1.40 -9.53
CA ASP A 727 19.01 1.32 -10.87
C ASP A 727 19.13 -0.09 -11.44
N ALA A 728 17.99 -0.68 -11.81
CA ALA A 728 17.93 -2.03 -12.36
C ALA A 728 18.56 -2.16 -13.76
N THR A 729 18.77 -1.05 -14.48
CA THR A 729 19.36 -1.02 -15.84
C THR A 729 20.86 -0.75 -15.84
N ASN A 730 21.40 -0.13 -14.78
CA ASN A 730 22.80 0.29 -14.66
C ASN A 730 23.42 -0.30 -13.39
N PRO A 731 23.93 -1.54 -13.45
CA PRO A 731 24.61 -2.13 -12.31
C PRO A 731 25.96 -1.43 -12.06
N GLU A 732 26.20 -1.03 -10.82
CA GLU A 732 27.43 -0.35 -10.39
C GLU A 732 28.56 -1.35 -10.06
N ALA A 733 28.19 -2.59 -9.71
CA ALA A 733 29.12 -3.68 -9.46
C ALA A 733 28.49 -5.04 -9.72
N GLU A 734 29.31 -6.03 -10.08
CA GLU A 734 28.88 -7.38 -10.41
C GLU A 734 29.70 -8.44 -9.67
N ALA A 735 29.10 -9.59 -9.44
CA ALA A 735 29.76 -10.79 -8.95
C ALA A 735 29.04 -12.05 -9.42
N THR A 736 29.76 -13.15 -9.62
CA THR A 736 29.15 -14.44 -9.96
C THR A 736 29.23 -15.41 -8.79
N PHE A 737 28.23 -16.29 -8.68
CA PHE A 737 28.21 -17.36 -7.68
C PHE A 737 27.55 -18.62 -8.23
N LYS A 738 27.76 -19.77 -7.58
CA LYS A 738 27.21 -21.05 -8.02
C LYS A 738 26.30 -21.67 -6.98
N VAL A 739 25.15 -22.15 -7.43
CA VAL A 739 24.30 -23.08 -6.69
C VAL A 739 24.67 -24.48 -7.12
N ALA A 740 25.27 -25.26 -6.22
CA ALA A 740 25.89 -26.55 -6.53
C ALA A 740 24.88 -27.65 -6.92
N SER A 741 23.64 -27.57 -6.41
CA SER A 741 22.58 -28.56 -6.68
C SER A 741 21.23 -27.85 -6.81
N ALA A 742 20.37 -28.37 -7.69
CA ALA A 742 18.98 -27.93 -7.77
C ALA A 742 18.27 -28.23 -6.44
N ARG A 743 17.34 -27.37 -6.05
CA ARG A 743 16.54 -27.52 -4.83
C ARG A 743 15.06 -27.34 -5.15
N ASN A 744 14.23 -28.17 -4.53
CA ASN A 744 12.79 -28.14 -4.70
C ASN A 744 12.12 -27.91 -3.35
N TYR A 745 11.04 -27.11 -3.35
CA TYR A 745 10.26 -26.80 -2.16
C TYR A 745 8.79 -26.96 -2.50
N SER A 746 8.11 -27.90 -1.82
CA SER A 746 6.68 -28.19 -2.04
C SER A 746 5.83 -26.95 -1.77
N ALA A 747 4.74 -26.84 -2.50
CA ALA A 747 3.72 -25.82 -2.32
C ALA A 747 2.33 -26.43 -2.58
N THR A 748 1.29 -25.80 -2.07
CA THR A 748 -0.09 -26.21 -2.32
C THR A 748 -0.45 -25.95 -3.79
N ARG A 749 -1.08 -26.93 -4.43
CA ARG A 749 -1.73 -26.73 -5.72
C ARG A 749 -3.00 -25.92 -5.49
N ALA A 750 -3.06 -24.72 -6.03
CA ALA A 750 -4.13 -23.80 -5.69
C ALA A 750 -4.31 -22.67 -6.72
N CYS A 751 -5.54 -22.18 -6.82
CA CYS A 751 -5.93 -21.03 -7.64
C CYS A 751 -5.55 -21.18 -9.13
N GLU A 752 -5.67 -22.38 -9.67
CA GLU A 752 -5.41 -22.60 -11.10
C GLU A 752 -6.50 -21.92 -11.95
N PRO A 753 -6.13 -21.34 -13.11
CA PRO A 753 -7.11 -20.79 -14.04
C PRO A 753 -8.09 -21.88 -14.46
N GLN A 754 -9.38 -21.59 -14.37
CA GLN A 754 -10.42 -22.48 -14.90
C GLN A 754 -10.44 -22.34 -16.42
N ILE A 755 -9.69 -23.19 -17.11
CA ILE A 755 -9.70 -23.26 -18.59
C ILE A 755 -11.03 -23.90 -19.00
N GLY A 756 -11.93 -23.12 -19.61
CA GLY A 756 -13.10 -23.64 -20.31
C GLY A 756 -14.46 -23.57 -19.61
N ALA A 757 -14.67 -22.70 -18.66
CA ALA A 757 -16.01 -22.29 -18.25
C ALA A 757 -16.47 -21.11 -19.13
N ASN A 758 -16.70 -21.37 -20.42
CA ASN A 758 -17.38 -20.46 -21.35
C ASN A 758 -18.89 -20.53 -21.14
#